data_b1fd7db5398b62da307ee61740d32fbb
#
_entry.id   b1fd7db5398b62da307ee61740d32fbb
#
_cell.length_a   1.000
_cell.length_b   1.000
_cell.length_c   1.000
_cell.angle_alpha   90.00
_cell.angle_beta   90.00
_cell.angle_gamma   90.00
#
_symmetry.space_group_name_H-M   'P 1'
#
loop_
_entity.id
_entity.type
_entity.pdbx_description
1 polymer ?
#
loop_
_entity_poly.entity_id
_entity_poly.type
_entity_poly.pdbx_seq_one_letter_code
_entity_poly.pdbx_strand_id
1 'polypeptide(L)'
;CIISNDFLFSGVVKNLNVLKFFRNVVIAALIISLSSSNSFAASRTRSGKPRTSYDIIIAGAGTGGISAAIQAARMGASVLVVESSTWLGGQATAAGVSTMDDMSRQKSGIYLEFITRIKNYYDYRGKSMGTCYWWSNTLAFEPHIGQEALVGMVNDARRKGVIDFQMNSEVIDVQKDGKKISGVTVKSPDGQKKYNCKILIDATEYGDILPLSGTSYRVGNTMSKFIDPNAMIQDITWTAVLHKYVGGIPEHLRVKTPLPGYELAKRNYESLVSTDGFNFRNKYPIDLPVNFVTHNAYRGLPDSSNPYSYNADPPNRINITKTSVNWGNDYPGAYAWTNGKRGLPVAYLEDRNLRKQIERDALIKTLHFIYYVQNELGEDWSVADDEYKNRILPEAARNLPQEWQEIVRRMPVIPYTREARRAIAKHTLTSQELLENSLSYRDGQSSHEFSDAIAIGGYILDLHGANTDADMEWEFNERTSSQITNRPRGPFQVPMNILIPGDTDGLIMAEKNLSMSRLSAGALRLQPITMMTGQAAGALAAVCVRDNKLPREVHAMKVQWELLNSGVNLSLCNYTDVPETHSLNKSVQISNLYGLIAPKEYPHTASFNLSLLLDDPVWEMAIIKGDDKGEFGVNEIISTVDVREMLLKAQEALKIKKKNTPSGLDKDRLISRGELARVICEAFPALKNIPHRKGSKLPFKIEKNRNSEPVTTLAHLGVLNVYAHEGNFYYGRPVTKGEAVDIVVRACVLAAE
;
A
#
# COMPACT_ATOMS: atom_id res chain seq x y z
N CYS A 1 61.26 -16.32 42.93
CA CYS A 1 60.42 -15.33 42.19
C CYS A 1 59.10 -15.95 41.81
N ILE A 2 58.08 -15.51 42.48
CA ILE A 2 56.66 -15.87 42.30
C ILE A 2 56.15 -15.08 41.12
N ILE A 3 55.58 -15.71 40.08
CA ILE A 3 54.78 -15.08 39.06
C ILE A 3 53.48 -15.84 39.02
N SER A 4 52.44 -15.08 39.24
CA SER A 4 51.06 -15.48 39.51
C SER A 4 50.34 -16.14 38.32
N ASN A 5 49.53 -17.14 38.65
CA ASN A 5 48.71 -17.98 37.77
C ASN A 5 47.34 -17.36 37.40
N ASP A 6 47.19 -16.03 37.27
CA ASP A 6 45.90 -15.39 37.11
C ASP A 6 45.49 -15.04 35.66
N PHE A 7 46.31 -15.37 34.65
CA PHE A 7 46.02 -15.02 33.27
C PHE A 7 45.38 -16.11 32.41
N LEU A 8 45.24 -17.34 32.90
CA LEU A 8 44.70 -18.47 32.14
C LEU A 8 43.18 -18.71 32.32
N PHE A 9 42.57 -18.18 33.37
CA PHE A 9 41.13 -18.39 33.62
C PHE A 9 40.22 -17.36 32.97
N SER A 10 40.68 -16.17 32.64
CA SER A 10 39.82 -15.13 32.00
C SER A 10 39.56 -15.38 30.50
N GLY A 11 40.48 -16.07 29.82
CA GLY A 11 40.34 -16.40 28.39
C GLY A 11 39.36 -17.51 28.10
N VAL A 12 39.27 -18.52 29.00
CA VAL A 12 38.37 -19.67 28.83
C VAL A 12 36.91 -19.28 29.10
N VAL A 13 36.63 -18.40 30.05
CA VAL A 13 35.30 -17.93 30.37
C VAL A 13 34.75 -17.01 29.27
N LYS A 14 35.59 -16.18 28.65
CA LYS A 14 35.16 -15.37 27.49
C LYS A 14 34.83 -16.23 26.27
N ASN A 15 35.59 -17.28 26.01
CA ASN A 15 35.31 -18.18 24.89
C ASN A 15 34.07 -19.04 25.12
N LEU A 16 33.73 -19.42 26.35
CA LEU A 16 32.46 -20.14 26.64
C LEU A 16 31.21 -19.27 26.45
N ASN A 17 31.28 -17.98 26.74
CA ASN A 17 30.19 -17.06 26.52
C ASN A 17 29.99 -16.74 25.04
N VAL A 18 31.05 -16.61 24.28
CA VAL A 18 31.02 -16.45 22.82
C VAL A 18 30.48 -17.73 22.16
N LEU A 19 30.88 -18.91 22.57
CA LEU A 19 30.35 -20.18 22.08
C LEU A 19 28.87 -20.39 22.45
N LYS A 20 28.42 -19.97 23.66
CA LYS A 20 27.02 -19.97 24.04
C LYS A 20 26.21 -18.97 23.22
N PHE A 21 26.76 -17.80 22.95
CA PHE A 21 26.09 -16.78 22.10
C PHE A 21 25.93 -17.30 20.65
N PHE A 22 26.99 -17.84 20.04
CA PHE A 22 26.91 -18.43 18.70
C PHE A 22 25.99 -19.66 18.65
N ARG A 23 25.99 -20.51 19.67
CA ARG A 23 25.03 -21.65 19.76
C ARG A 23 23.58 -21.15 19.85
N ASN A 24 23.29 -20.11 20.61
CA ASN A 24 21.96 -19.55 20.72
C ASN A 24 21.53 -18.80 19.44
N VAL A 25 22.45 -18.15 18.73
CA VAL A 25 22.19 -17.52 17.43
C VAL A 25 21.96 -18.58 16.35
N VAL A 26 22.72 -19.68 16.32
CA VAL A 26 22.51 -20.80 15.39
C VAL A 26 21.21 -21.55 15.70
N ILE A 27 20.86 -21.74 16.98
CA ILE A 27 19.57 -22.34 17.37
C ILE A 27 18.42 -21.41 17.02
N ALA A 28 18.55 -20.09 17.20
CA ALA A 28 17.54 -19.10 16.77
C ALA A 28 17.39 -19.06 15.25
N ALA A 29 18.50 -19.13 14.49
CA ALA A 29 18.48 -19.22 13.03
C ALA A 29 17.88 -20.54 12.52
N LEU A 30 18.16 -21.67 13.18
CA LEU A 30 17.57 -22.98 12.88
C LEU A 30 16.08 -23.04 13.25
N ILE A 31 15.67 -22.39 14.33
CA ILE A 31 14.25 -22.28 14.71
C ILE A 31 13.50 -21.37 13.71
N ILE A 32 14.14 -20.32 13.20
CA ILE A 32 13.57 -19.45 12.18
C ILE A 32 13.45 -20.20 10.83
N SER A 33 14.43 -21.01 10.45
CA SER A 33 14.38 -21.79 9.19
C SER A 33 13.41 -22.99 9.23
N LEU A 34 13.10 -23.53 10.41
CA LEU A 34 12.12 -24.61 10.60
C LEU A 34 10.69 -24.10 10.76
N SER A 35 10.50 -22.80 11.08
CA SER A 35 9.18 -22.18 11.22
C SER A 35 8.57 -21.69 9.92
N SER A 36 9.33 -21.57 8.83
CA SER A 36 8.84 -21.03 7.56
C SER A 36 7.91 -21.97 6.78
N SER A 37 7.91 -23.28 7.06
CA SER A 37 7.05 -24.24 6.35
C SER A 37 5.67 -24.49 7.00
N ASN A 38 5.45 -24.01 8.25
CA ASN A 38 4.19 -24.22 8.98
C ASN A 38 3.41 -22.93 9.30
N SER A 39 3.83 -21.78 8.80
CA SER A 39 3.27 -20.48 9.22
C SER A 39 1.87 -20.16 8.65
N PHE A 40 1.39 -20.93 7.67
CA PHE A 40 0.11 -20.71 7.00
C PHE A 40 -0.98 -21.73 7.34
N ALA A 41 -0.77 -22.57 8.33
CA ALA A 41 -1.81 -23.51 8.76
C ALA A 41 -3.04 -22.77 9.31
N ALA A 42 -4.23 -23.21 8.91
CA ALA A 42 -5.47 -22.64 9.40
C ALA A 42 -5.60 -22.83 10.93
N SER A 43 -6.05 -21.79 11.64
CA SER A 43 -6.29 -21.87 13.07
C SER A 43 -7.48 -22.80 13.36
N ARG A 44 -7.40 -23.52 14.49
CA ARG A 44 -8.51 -24.35 14.96
C ARG A 44 -9.33 -23.55 15.96
N THR A 45 -10.65 -23.78 15.97
CA THR A 45 -11.51 -23.30 17.04
C THR A 45 -11.11 -23.91 18.38
N ARG A 46 -11.59 -23.36 19.52
CA ARG A 46 -11.41 -23.97 20.86
C ARG A 46 -11.87 -25.44 20.93
N SER A 47 -12.79 -25.86 20.05
CA SER A 47 -13.26 -27.25 19.93
C SER A 47 -12.36 -28.12 19.03
N GLY A 48 -11.24 -27.60 18.52
CA GLY A 48 -10.34 -28.35 17.62
C GLY A 48 -10.83 -28.49 16.19
N LYS A 49 -12.02 -28.02 15.84
CA LYS A 49 -12.58 -28.07 14.48
C LYS A 49 -11.99 -26.94 13.59
N PRO A 50 -11.82 -27.17 12.27
CA PRO A 50 -11.44 -26.10 11.35
C PRO A 50 -12.46 -24.95 11.38
N ARG A 51 -11.99 -23.73 11.39
CA ARG A 51 -12.84 -22.53 11.33
C ARG A 51 -13.51 -22.43 9.95
N THR A 52 -14.79 -22.14 9.91
CA THR A 52 -15.57 -21.91 8.68
C THR A 52 -16.30 -20.57 8.66
N SER A 53 -16.14 -19.76 9.72
CA SER A 53 -16.71 -18.43 9.81
C SER A 53 -15.66 -17.44 10.31
N TYR A 54 -15.57 -16.32 9.63
CA TYR A 54 -14.64 -15.22 9.92
C TYR A 54 -15.39 -13.91 9.95
N ASP A 55 -14.84 -12.91 10.62
CA ASP A 55 -15.39 -11.56 10.53
C ASP A 55 -15.19 -11.00 9.12
N ILE A 56 -13.98 -11.23 8.56
CA ILE A 56 -13.57 -10.70 7.27
C ILE A 56 -12.96 -11.84 6.43
N ILE A 57 -13.38 -11.95 5.18
CA ILE A 57 -12.68 -12.75 4.16
C ILE A 57 -12.04 -11.80 3.15
N ILE A 58 -10.80 -12.08 2.76
CA ILE A 58 -10.05 -11.31 1.76
C ILE A 58 -9.72 -12.25 0.61
N ALA A 59 -10.19 -11.94 -0.57
CA ALA A 59 -9.85 -12.63 -1.79
C ALA A 59 -8.64 -11.94 -2.43
N GLY A 60 -7.51 -12.62 -2.48
CA GLY A 60 -6.21 -12.14 -2.93
C GLY A 60 -5.30 -11.67 -1.78
N ALA A 61 -4.03 -12.07 -1.83
CA ALA A 61 -2.97 -11.61 -0.92
C ALA A 61 -1.98 -10.67 -1.62
N GLY A 62 -2.47 -9.90 -2.59
CA GLY A 62 -1.71 -8.82 -3.23
C GLY A 62 -1.27 -7.75 -2.22
N THR A 63 -0.64 -6.69 -2.68
CA THR A 63 -0.18 -5.59 -1.82
C THR A 63 -1.31 -5.01 -0.97
N GLY A 64 -2.50 -4.82 -1.58
CA GLY A 64 -3.68 -4.34 -0.88
C GLY A 64 -4.27 -5.38 0.07
N GLY A 65 -4.42 -6.63 -0.39
CA GLY A 65 -5.05 -7.70 0.39
C GLY A 65 -4.28 -8.06 1.66
N ILE A 66 -2.95 -8.19 1.57
CA ILE A 66 -2.12 -8.48 2.74
C ILE A 66 -2.10 -7.32 3.74
N SER A 67 -2.08 -6.07 3.23
CA SER A 67 -2.16 -4.87 4.07
C SER A 67 -3.51 -4.78 4.80
N ALA A 68 -4.61 -5.13 4.11
CA ALA A 68 -5.93 -5.19 4.73
C ALA A 68 -6.00 -6.25 5.83
N ALA A 69 -5.42 -7.44 5.58
CA ALA A 69 -5.39 -8.53 6.56
C ALA A 69 -4.62 -8.13 7.83
N ILE A 70 -3.45 -7.53 7.67
CA ILE A 70 -2.61 -7.07 8.78
C ILE A 70 -3.34 -6.01 9.60
N GLN A 71 -3.92 -4.99 8.95
CA GLN A 71 -4.62 -3.91 9.64
C GLN A 71 -5.86 -4.43 10.38
N ALA A 72 -6.69 -5.22 9.73
CA ALA A 72 -7.91 -5.76 10.34
C ALA A 72 -7.60 -6.64 11.56
N ALA A 73 -6.59 -7.51 11.47
CA ALA A 73 -6.17 -8.34 12.58
C ALA A 73 -5.58 -7.52 13.74
N ARG A 74 -4.82 -6.47 13.45
CA ARG A 74 -4.33 -5.52 14.49
C ARG A 74 -5.46 -4.84 15.25
N MET A 75 -6.61 -4.68 14.62
CA MET A 75 -7.85 -4.18 15.23
C MET A 75 -8.71 -5.30 15.88
N GLY A 76 -8.20 -6.54 15.93
CA GLY A 76 -8.82 -7.67 16.64
C GLY A 76 -9.77 -8.53 15.81
N ALA A 77 -9.94 -8.28 14.52
CA ALA A 77 -10.81 -9.07 13.66
C ALA A 77 -10.22 -10.47 13.36
N SER A 78 -11.11 -11.44 13.10
CA SER A 78 -10.74 -12.73 12.54
C SER A 78 -10.80 -12.67 11.01
N VAL A 79 -9.69 -12.99 10.35
CA VAL A 79 -9.48 -12.82 8.91
C VAL A 79 -9.14 -14.16 8.27
N LEU A 80 -9.77 -14.49 7.14
CA LEU A 80 -9.33 -15.50 6.19
C LEU A 80 -8.83 -14.82 4.93
N VAL A 81 -7.60 -15.13 4.52
CA VAL A 81 -7.04 -14.72 3.22
C VAL A 81 -7.04 -15.91 2.27
N VAL A 82 -7.62 -15.72 1.08
CA VAL A 82 -7.66 -16.72 0.01
C VAL A 82 -6.76 -16.23 -1.13
N GLU A 83 -5.67 -16.97 -1.40
CA GLU A 83 -4.66 -16.56 -2.38
C GLU A 83 -4.43 -17.66 -3.42
N SER A 84 -4.47 -17.27 -4.69
CA SER A 84 -4.31 -18.18 -5.83
C SER A 84 -2.88 -18.70 -6.03
N SER A 85 -1.91 -17.96 -5.54
CA SER A 85 -0.49 -18.31 -5.60
C SER A 85 0.04 -18.92 -4.29
N THR A 86 1.36 -19.14 -4.26
CA THR A 86 2.10 -19.57 -3.05
C THR A 86 2.78 -18.41 -2.33
N TRP A 87 2.64 -17.18 -2.84
CA TRP A 87 3.34 -15.98 -2.38
C TRP A 87 2.38 -14.92 -1.86
N LEU A 88 2.83 -14.14 -0.87
CA LEU A 88 2.15 -12.93 -0.40
C LEU A 88 2.73 -11.69 -1.09
N GLY A 89 1.94 -10.63 -1.25
CA GLY A 89 2.40 -9.32 -1.71
C GLY A 89 2.25 -9.07 -3.22
N GLY A 90 1.62 -9.99 -3.96
CA GLY A 90 1.19 -9.81 -5.35
C GLY A 90 2.26 -9.17 -6.24
N GLN A 91 1.95 -8.00 -6.79
CA GLN A 91 2.84 -7.29 -7.71
C GLN A 91 4.24 -7.01 -7.14
N ALA A 92 4.39 -6.75 -5.83
CA ALA A 92 5.69 -6.41 -5.22
C ALA A 92 6.60 -7.64 -5.02
N THR A 93 6.05 -8.84 -4.97
CA THR A 93 6.78 -10.08 -4.68
C THR A 93 6.45 -11.19 -5.68
N ALA A 94 5.22 -11.72 -5.67
CA ALA A 94 4.78 -12.85 -6.50
C ALA A 94 4.95 -12.58 -8.00
N ALA A 95 4.74 -11.35 -8.46
CA ALA A 95 4.94 -10.91 -9.84
C ALA A 95 6.33 -10.27 -10.09
N GLY A 96 7.21 -10.20 -9.09
CA GLY A 96 8.60 -9.76 -9.24
C GLY A 96 8.82 -8.28 -9.54
N VAL A 97 7.84 -7.41 -9.34
CA VAL A 97 8.01 -5.96 -9.45
C VAL A 97 8.41 -5.40 -8.08
N SER A 98 9.59 -5.79 -7.63
CA SER A 98 10.12 -5.48 -6.30
C SER A 98 10.81 -4.13 -6.23
N THR A 99 10.18 -3.13 -6.81
CA THR A 99 10.60 -1.74 -6.79
C THR A 99 9.40 -0.88 -6.42
N MET A 100 9.53 -0.10 -5.36
CA MET A 100 8.44 0.72 -4.82
C MET A 100 8.41 2.06 -5.56
N ASP A 101 7.55 2.16 -6.56
CA ASP A 101 7.37 3.36 -7.35
C ASP A 101 6.57 4.40 -6.55
N ASP A 102 7.27 5.29 -5.85
CA ASP A 102 6.70 6.29 -4.95
C ASP A 102 7.34 7.67 -5.14
N MET A 103 6.53 8.62 -5.55
CA MET A 103 6.92 10.02 -5.70
C MET A 103 6.32 10.91 -4.59
N SER A 104 5.56 10.33 -3.65
CA SER A 104 4.84 11.11 -2.65
C SER A 104 5.74 11.68 -1.55
N ARG A 105 6.87 11.00 -1.26
CA ARG A 105 7.75 11.23 -0.10
C ARG A 105 7.08 11.10 1.27
N GLN A 106 5.78 10.90 1.32
CA GLN A 106 5.04 10.68 2.55
C GLN A 106 4.84 9.18 2.77
N LYS A 107 5.88 8.54 3.29
CA LYS A 107 5.82 7.13 3.66
C LYS A 107 5.24 6.98 5.05
N SER A 108 4.16 6.22 5.18
CA SER A 108 3.46 6.05 6.47
C SER A 108 2.81 4.68 6.60
N GLY A 109 2.29 4.35 7.78
CA GLY A 109 1.52 3.14 8.02
C GLY A 109 2.25 1.83 7.65
N ILE A 110 1.50 0.88 7.10
CA ILE A 110 1.99 -0.45 6.69
C ILE A 110 3.07 -0.34 5.61
N TYR A 111 2.95 0.60 4.69
CA TYR A 111 3.97 0.82 3.67
C TYR A 111 5.32 1.21 4.29
N LEU A 112 5.34 2.19 5.19
CA LEU A 112 6.57 2.57 5.90
C LEU A 112 7.14 1.40 6.72
N GLU A 113 6.30 0.63 7.40
CA GLU A 113 6.73 -0.55 8.16
C GLU A 113 7.38 -1.59 7.24
N PHE A 114 6.77 -1.85 6.09
CA PHE A 114 7.27 -2.81 5.10
C PHE A 114 8.67 -2.45 4.61
N ILE A 115 8.85 -1.22 4.11
CA ILE A 115 10.17 -0.79 3.61
C ILE A 115 11.20 -0.67 4.73
N THR A 116 10.79 -0.31 5.96
CA THR A 116 11.70 -0.25 7.10
C THR A 116 12.23 -1.64 7.47
N ARG A 117 11.40 -2.69 7.42
CA ARG A 117 11.83 -4.06 7.66
C ARG A 117 12.84 -4.53 6.61
N ILE A 118 12.59 -4.22 5.35
CA ILE A 118 13.49 -4.56 4.24
C ILE A 118 14.80 -3.78 4.39
N LYS A 119 14.74 -2.48 4.68
CA LYS A 119 15.92 -1.66 4.92
C LYS A 119 16.77 -2.24 6.04
N ASN A 120 16.16 -2.57 7.18
CA ASN A 120 16.87 -3.17 8.32
C ASN A 120 17.54 -4.52 7.96
N TYR A 121 16.91 -5.32 7.08
CA TYR A 121 17.51 -6.55 6.58
C TYR A 121 18.82 -6.30 5.85
N TYR A 122 18.86 -5.31 4.95
CA TYR A 122 20.06 -4.96 4.19
C TYR A 122 21.09 -4.24 5.05
N ASP A 123 20.70 -3.28 5.89
CA ASP A 123 21.59 -2.56 6.80
C ASP A 123 22.36 -3.52 7.73
N TYR A 124 21.67 -4.54 8.28
CA TYR A 124 22.30 -5.56 9.12
C TYR A 124 23.39 -6.35 8.37
N ARG A 125 23.32 -6.42 7.06
CA ARG A 125 24.29 -7.09 6.17
C ARG A 125 25.31 -6.15 5.56
N GLY A 126 25.34 -4.89 5.98
CA GLY A 126 26.21 -3.86 5.41
C GLY A 126 25.89 -3.55 3.95
N LYS A 127 24.62 -3.72 3.55
CA LYS A 127 24.12 -3.41 2.22
C LYS A 127 23.02 -2.38 2.29
N SER A 128 22.81 -1.60 1.24
CA SER A 128 21.66 -0.73 1.08
C SER A 128 20.60 -1.38 0.19
N MET A 129 19.35 -0.91 0.27
CA MET A 129 18.33 -1.24 -0.70
C MET A 129 18.79 -0.75 -2.08
N GLY A 130 18.52 -1.52 -3.12
CA GLY A 130 18.78 -1.11 -4.49
C GLY A 130 17.94 0.10 -4.86
N THR A 131 18.35 0.80 -5.91
CA THR A 131 17.59 1.86 -6.52
C THR A 131 17.30 1.53 -7.97
N CYS A 132 16.15 1.94 -8.48
CA CYS A 132 15.89 1.92 -9.90
C CYS A 132 16.77 2.97 -10.58
N TYR A 133 17.40 2.66 -11.70
CA TYR A 133 18.22 3.64 -12.43
C TYR A 133 17.49 4.87 -12.87
N TRP A 134 16.22 4.68 -13.20
CA TRP A 134 15.36 5.73 -13.66
C TRP A 134 15.08 6.77 -12.59
N TRP A 135 14.91 6.27 -11.34
CA TRP A 135 14.58 7.10 -10.18
C TRP A 135 15.56 6.78 -9.07
N SER A 136 16.42 7.71 -8.72
CA SER A 136 17.46 7.50 -7.71
C SER A 136 16.95 7.17 -6.31
N ASN A 137 15.64 7.40 -6.05
CA ASN A 137 15.02 7.20 -4.74
C ASN A 137 13.99 6.08 -4.72
N THR A 138 13.83 5.37 -5.81
CA THR A 138 12.92 4.24 -5.85
C THR A 138 13.58 3.05 -5.16
N LEU A 139 12.97 2.61 -4.07
CA LEU A 139 13.50 1.53 -3.25
C LEU A 139 13.29 0.19 -3.95
N ALA A 140 14.36 -0.48 -4.31
CA ALA A 140 14.36 -1.81 -4.90
C ALA A 140 14.90 -2.85 -3.92
N PHE A 141 14.34 -4.06 -3.97
CA PHE A 141 14.71 -5.17 -3.08
C PHE A 141 14.53 -6.51 -3.79
N GLU A 142 15.13 -7.54 -3.24
CA GLU A 142 14.94 -8.91 -3.71
C GLU A 142 13.52 -9.40 -3.35
N PRO A 143 12.74 -9.97 -4.29
CA PRO A 143 11.38 -10.41 -4.03
C PRO A 143 11.21 -11.31 -2.80
N HIS A 144 12.15 -12.26 -2.56
CA HIS A 144 12.07 -13.14 -1.40
C HIS A 144 12.21 -12.37 -0.07
N ILE A 145 13.01 -11.29 -0.03
CA ILE A 145 13.13 -10.45 1.16
C ILE A 145 11.83 -9.67 1.42
N GLY A 146 11.17 -9.19 0.36
CA GLY A 146 9.84 -8.61 0.47
C GLY A 146 8.81 -9.61 1.03
N GLN A 147 8.85 -10.86 0.57
CA GLN A 147 8.01 -11.95 1.08
C GLN A 147 8.28 -12.20 2.57
N GLU A 148 9.55 -12.29 2.99
CA GLU A 148 9.92 -12.49 4.40
C GLU A 148 9.43 -11.34 5.29
N ALA A 149 9.55 -10.10 4.82
CA ALA A 149 9.07 -8.92 5.54
C ALA A 149 7.55 -9.00 5.78
N LEU A 150 6.76 -9.34 4.74
CA LEU A 150 5.31 -9.51 4.86
C LEU A 150 4.92 -10.64 5.81
N VAL A 151 5.59 -11.79 5.73
CA VAL A 151 5.39 -12.91 6.68
C VAL A 151 5.66 -12.48 8.12
N GLY A 152 6.73 -11.71 8.36
CA GLY A 152 7.03 -11.14 9.66
C GLY A 152 5.92 -10.21 10.17
N MET A 153 5.40 -9.33 9.31
CA MET A 153 4.29 -8.42 9.64
C MET A 153 2.99 -9.18 9.97
N VAL A 154 2.68 -10.24 9.22
CA VAL A 154 1.55 -11.12 9.50
C VAL A 154 1.69 -11.80 10.85
N ASN A 155 2.87 -12.33 11.17
CA ASN A 155 3.12 -13.00 12.46
C ASN A 155 2.97 -12.03 13.64
N ASP A 156 3.38 -10.77 13.47
CA ASP A 156 3.16 -9.74 14.49
C ASP A 156 1.68 -9.37 14.64
N ALA A 157 0.94 -9.27 13.53
CA ALA A 157 -0.48 -8.98 13.55
C ALA A 157 -1.30 -10.11 14.21
N ARG A 158 -0.89 -11.37 14.05
CA ARG A 158 -1.49 -12.55 14.69
C ARG A 158 -1.46 -12.53 16.22
N ARG A 159 -0.64 -11.68 16.82
CA ARG A 159 -0.64 -11.47 18.28
C ARG A 159 -1.88 -10.74 18.79
N LYS A 160 -2.59 -10.02 17.90
CA LYS A 160 -3.78 -9.22 18.25
C LYS A 160 -5.08 -9.79 17.66
N GLY A 161 -5.01 -10.47 16.55
CA GLY A 161 -6.17 -11.05 15.85
C GLY A 161 -5.81 -12.37 15.18
N VAL A 162 -6.76 -12.89 14.41
CA VAL A 162 -6.58 -14.15 13.66
C VAL A 162 -6.36 -13.82 12.18
N ILE A 163 -5.31 -14.38 11.57
CA ILE A 163 -5.13 -14.42 10.13
C ILE A 163 -4.86 -15.85 9.70
N ASP A 164 -5.84 -16.46 9.03
CA ASP A 164 -5.70 -17.75 8.41
C ASP A 164 -5.53 -17.62 6.89
N PHE A 165 -4.87 -18.58 6.25
CA PHE A 165 -4.61 -18.56 4.82
C PHE A 165 -5.14 -19.84 4.15
N GLN A 166 -5.68 -19.64 2.95
CA GLN A 166 -5.93 -20.66 1.94
C GLN A 166 -5.09 -20.32 0.72
N MET A 167 -3.86 -20.84 0.66
CA MET A 167 -2.95 -20.65 -0.48
C MET A 167 -3.29 -21.63 -1.62
N ASN A 168 -2.88 -21.32 -2.85
CA ASN A 168 -3.25 -22.06 -4.06
C ASN A 168 -4.77 -22.25 -4.19
N SER A 169 -5.53 -21.26 -3.81
CA SER A 169 -6.98 -21.33 -3.67
C SER A 169 -7.65 -20.12 -4.27
N GLU A 170 -8.83 -20.30 -4.83
CA GLU A 170 -9.61 -19.26 -5.46
C GLU A 170 -11.02 -19.18 -4.86
N VAL A 171 -11.55 -17.96 -4.73
CA VAL A 171 -12.98 -17.75 -4.54
C VAL A 171 -13.67 -18.00 -5.87
N ILE A 172 -14.59 -18.94 -5.91
CA ILE A 172 -15.30 -19.34 -7.13
C ILE A 172 -16.78 -18.99 -7.12
N ASP A 173 -17.31 -18.58 -5.97
CA ASP A 173 -18.70 -18.18 -5.81
C ASP A 173 -18.85 -17.28 -4.57
N VAL A 174 -19.84 -16.36 -4.61
CA VAL A 174 -20.15 -15.40 -3.54
C VAL A 174 -21.58 -15.58 -3.10
N GLN A 175 -21.82 -15.91 -1.82
CA GLN A 175 -23.14 -16.03 -1.24
C GLN A 175 -23.62 -14.66 -0.76
N LYS A 176 -24.90 -14.37 -1.04
CA LYS A 176 -25.58 -13.13 -0.63
C LYS A 176 -26.92 -13.41 0.03
N ASP A 177 -27.29 -12.52 0.95
CA ASP A 177 -28.63 -12.36 1.46
C ASP A 177 -29.18 -11.00 0.96
N GLY A 178 -30.01 -11.04 -0.06
CA GLY A 178 -30.40 -9.87 -0.84
C GLY A 178 -29.16 -9.20 -1.51
N LYS A 179 -28.84 -7.98 -1.13
CA LYS A 179 -27.65 -7.26 -1.61
C LYS A 179 -26.41 -7.50 -0.75
N LYS A 180 -26.58 -8.05 0.47
CA LYS A 180 -25.51 -8.20 1.45
C LYS A 180 -24.76 -9.52 1.25
N ILE A 181 -23.45 -9.44 1.19
CA ILE A 181 -22.57 -10.62 1.20
C ILE A 181 -22.68 -11.34 2.54
N SER A 182 -22.72 -12.68 2.51
CA SER A 182 -22.79 -13.55 3.67
C SER A 182 -21.69 -14.59 3.71
N GLY A 183 -21.01 -14.87 2.60
CA GLY A 183 -19.94 -15.84 2.52
C GLY A 183 -19.39 -16.04 1.13
N VAL A 184 -18.48 -17.01 1.01
CA VAL A 184 -17.84 -17.40 -0.25
C VAL A 184 -17.67 -18.91 -0.34
N THR A 185 -17.60 -19.44 -1.57
CA THR A 185 -17.11 -20.79 -1.85
C THR A 185 -15.68 -20.69 -2.35
N VAL A 186 -14.77 -21.36 -1.68
CA VAL A 186 -13.35 -21.42 -2.02
C VAL A 186 -13.04 -22.77 -2.64
N LYS A 187 -12.38 -22.79 -3.78
CA LYS A 187 -11.78 -23.95 -4.43
C LYS A 187 -10.29 -24.01 -4.07
N SER A 188 -9.87 -25.11 -3.50
CA SER A 188 -8.48 -25.41 -3.15
C SER A 188 -8.04 -26.75 -3.79
N PRO A 189 -6.76 -27.13 -3.70
CA PRO A 189 -6.30 -28.46 -4.11
C PRO A 189 -7.05 -29.61 -3.38
N ASP A 190 -7.52 -29.35 -2.14
CA ASP A 190 -8.24 -30.32 -1.32
C ASP A 190 -9.76 -30.37 -1.62
N GLY A 191 -10.23 -29.58 -2.60
CA GLY A 191 -11.64 -29.50 -2.98
C GLY A 191 -12.28 -28.15 -2.68
N GLN A 192 -13.62 -28.14 -2.69
CA GLN A 192 -14.39 -26.91 -2.47
C GLN A 192 -14.91 -26.82 -1.03
N LYS A 193 -14.86 -25.61 -0.46
CA LYS A 193 -15.36 -25.36 0.89
C LYS A 193 -16.05 -24.01 1.00
N LYS A 194 -17.16 -23.96 1.74
CA LYS A 194 -17.89 -22.72 2.04
C LYS A 194 -17.38 -22.08 3.32
N TYR A 195 -17.24 -20.75 3.30
CA TYR A 195 -16.88 -19.93 4.44
C TYR A 195 -17.85 -18.76 4.58
N ASN A 196 -18.29 -18.48 5.81
CA ASN A 196 -19.15 -17.33 6.11
C ASN A 196 -18.31 -16.13 6.52
N CYS A 197 -18.77 -14.92 6.17
CA CYS A 197 -18.17 -13.67 6.63
C CYS A 197 -19.22 -12.58 6.83
N LYS A 198 -18.83 -11.52 7.57
CA LYS A 198 -19.60 -10.29 7.69
C LYS A 198 -19.23 -9.31 6.58
N ILE A 199 -17.94 -9.26 6.22
CA ILE A 199 -17.36 -8.40 5.18
C ILE A 199 -16.47 -9.25 4.26
N LEU A 200 -16.58 -9.02 2.95
CA LEU A 200 -15.68 -9.54 1.93
C LEU A 200 -14.84 -8.38 1.38
N ILE A 201 -13.53 -8.59 1.29
CA ILE A 201 -12.62 -7.65 0.62
C ILE A 201 -12.18 -8.27 -0.70
N ASP A 202 -12.40 -7.59 -1.82
CA ASP A 202 -11.81 -7.94 -3.10
C ASP A 202 -10.43 -7.29 -3.25
N ALA A 203 -9.40 -8.12 -3.17
CA ALA A 203 -8.02 -7.78 -3.43
C ALA A 203 -7.41 -8.71 -4.49
N THR A 204 -8.24 -9.25 -5.38
CA THR A 204 -7.77 -10.07 -6.50
C THR A 204 -7.07 -9.21 -7.55
N GLU A 205 -6.08 -9.78 -8.23
CA GLU A 205 -5.31 -9.08 -9.27
C GLU A 205 -6.19 -8.57 -10.43
N TYR A 206 -7.32 -9.21 -10.67
CA TYR A 206 -8.19 -8.97 -11.82
C TYR A 206 -9.56 -8.36 -11.46
N GLY A 207 -9.87 -8.15 -10.17
CA GLY A 207 -11.21 -7.77 -9.72
C GLY A 207 -12.23 -8.90 -9.95
N ASP A 208 -11.84 -10.16 -9.70
CA ASP A 208 -12.67 -11.33 -10.02
C ASP A 208 -13.90 -11.50 -9.12
N ILE A 209 -13.93 -10.85 -7.94
CA ILE A 209 -15.10 -10.86 -7.05
C ILE A 209 -16.24 -10.00 -7.60
N LEU A 210 -15.95 -8.97 -8.36
CA LEU A 210 -16.98 -8.09 -8.93
C LEU A 210 -18.01 -8.86 -9.76
N PRO A 211 -17.64 -9.63 -10.81
CA PRO A 211 -18.60 -10.43 -11.55
C PRO A 211 -19.23 -11.56 -10.70
N LEU A 212 -18.47 -12.21 -9.81
CA LEU A 212 -18.96 -13.29 -8.96
C LEU A 212 -20.05 -12.81 -7.98
N SER A 213 -19.97 -11.57 -7.52
CA SER A 213 -20.95 -10.96 -6.63
C SER A 213 -22.10 -10.27 -7.38
N GLY A 214 -22.01 -10.16 -8.71
CA GLY A 214 -22.95 -9.38 -9.54
C GLY A 214 -22.84 -7.88 -9.31
N THR A 215 -21.67 -7.40 -8.83
CA THR A 215 -21.40 -5.98 -8.64
C THR A 215 -21.07 -5.33 -9.98
N SER A 216 -21.59 -4.12 -10.22
CA SER A 216 -21.30 -3.36 -11.43
C SER A 216 -19.86 -2.88 -11.45
N TYR A 217 -19.20 -2.97 -12.62
CA TYR A 217 -17.79 -2.60 -12.79
C TYR A 217 -17.52 -2.01 -14.18
N ARG A 218 -16.35 -1.38 -14.30
CA ARG A 218 -15.72 -0.96 -15.55
C ARG A 218 -14.62 -1.92 -15.95
N VAL A 219 -14.42 -2.14 -17.24
CA VAL A 219 -13.33 -2.90 -17.82
C VAL A 219 -12.84 -2.19 -19.08
N GLY A 220 -11.52 -1.87 -19.13
CA GLY A 220 -11.08 -0.92 -20.14
C GLY A 220 -11.85 0.40 -20.01
N ASN A 221 -12.37 0.91 -21.13
CA ASN A 221 -13.22 2.09 -21.19
C ASN A 221 -14.72 1.77 -21.26
N THR A 222 -15.15 0.56 -20.89
CA THR A 222 -16.52 0.09 -20.99
C THR A 222 -17.08 -0.34 -19.63
N MET A 223 -18.39 -0.54 -19.56
CA MET A 223 -19.08 -0.98 -18.34
C MET A 223 -19.55 -2.43 -18.45
N SER A 224 -19.64 -3.14 -17.34
CA SER A 224 -20.05 -4.55 -17.24
C SER A 224 -21.41 -4.86 -17.89
N LYS A 225 -22.30 -3.88 -18.04
CA LYS A 225 -23.59 -4.03 -18.73
C LYS A 225 -23.48 -4.01 -20.26
N PHE A 226 -22.44 -3.40 -20.81
CA PHE A 226 -22.25 -3.18 -22.25
C PHE A 226 -20.76 -3.21 -22.57
N ILE A 227 -20.13 -4.39 -22.43
CA ILE A 227 -18.72 -4.55 -22.72
C ILE A 227 -18.50 -4.52 -24.22
N ASP A 228 -17.70 -3.56 -24.71
CA ASP A 228 -17.24 -3.56 -26.08
C ASP A 228 -16.11 -4.60 -26.23
N PRO A 229 -16.26 -5.64 -27.07
CA PRO A 229 -15.23 -6.65 -27.28
C PRO A 229 -13.96 -6.08 -27.94
N ASN A 230 -14.03 -4.91 -28.56
CA ASN A 230 -12.90 -4.23 -29.18
C ASN A 230 -12.14 -3.30 -28.20
N ALA A 231 -12.69 -3.06 -27.02
CA ALA A 231 -12.02 -2.25 -26.01
C ALA A 231 -10.75 -2.94 -25.54
N MET A 232 -9.76 -2.13 -25.20
CA MET A 232 -8.44 -2.58 -24.85
C MET A 232 -8.10 -2.19 -23.41
N ILE A 233 -7.22 -2.99 -22.79
CA ILE A 233 -6.61 -2.73 -21.47
C ILE A 233 -5.09 -2.67 -21.61
N GLN A 234 -4.40 -2.32 -20.53
CA GLN A 234 -2.95 -2.21 -20.51
C GLN A 234 -2.25 -3.55 -20.75
N ASP A 235 -1.03 -3.46 -21.23
CA ASP A 235 -0.09 -4.58 -21.35
C ASP A 235 0.21 -5.22 -20.01
N ILE A 236 0.54 -6.52 -20.02
CA ILE A 236 1.08 -7.24 -18.86
C ILE A 236 2.57 -7.52 -19.05
N THR A 237 3.26 -7.94 -17.99
CA THR A 237 4.64 -8.41 -18.07
C THR A 237 4.81 -9.68 -17.26
N TRP A 238 5.28 -10.75 -17.87
CA TRP A 238 5.87 -11.81 -17.05
C TRP A 238 7.30 -11.40 -16.75
N THR A 239 7.57 -10.99 -15.53
CA THR A 239 8.88 -10.49 -15.13
C THR A 239 9.88 -11.62 -14.88
N ALA A 240 11.15 -11.28 -14.76
CA ALA A 240 12.19 -12.21 -14.31
C ALA A 240 13.25 -11.47 -13.50
N VAL A 241 13.70 -12.08 -12.43
CA VAL A 241 14.92 -11.62 -11.72
C VAL A 241 16.09 -12.36 -12.31
N LEU A 242 17.02 -11.62 -12.91
CA LEU A 242 18.23 -12.15 -13.51
C LEU A 242 19.44 -11.90 -12.60
N HIS A 243 20.36 -12.86 -12.58
CA HIS A 243 21.62 -12.81 -11.86
C HIS A 243 22.81 -13.04 -12.80
N LYS A 244 23.90 -12.31 -12.58
CA LYS A 244 25.14 -12.48 -13.29
C LYS A 244 26.02 -13.54 -12.61
N TYR A 245 26.31 -14.61 -13.32
CA TYR A 245 27.10 -15.73 -12.79
C TYR A 245 28.59 -15.56 -13.12
N VAL A 246 29.38 -15.13 -12.14
CA VAL A 246 30.82 -15.05 -12.27
C VAL A 246 31.38 -16.47 -12.34
N GLY A 247 32.01 -16.82 -13.46
CA GLY A 247 32.53 -18.18 -13.71
C GLY A 247 31.60 -19.06 -14.56
N GLY A 248 30.54 -18.48 -15.12
CA GLY A 248 29.62 -19.11 -16.05
C GLY A 248 28.30 -19.56 -15.44
N ILE A 249 27.29 -19.63 -16.26
CA ILE A 249 25.93 -20.03 -15.88
C ILE A 249 25.94 -21.49 -15.43
N PRO A 250 25.37 -21.83 -14.23
CA PRO A 250 25.19 -23.21 -13.79
C PRO A 250 24.43 -24.04 -14.85
N GLU A 251 24.80 -25.30 -15.06
CA GLU A 251 24.24 -26.14 -16.13
C GLU A 251 22.71 -26.25 -16.07
N HIS A 252 22.13 -26.32 -14.89
CA HIS A 252 20.66 -26.40 -14.72
C HIS A 252 19.92 -25.09 -15.01
N LEU A 253 20.65 -23.98 -15.21
CA LEU A 253 20.10 -22.67 -15.59
C LEU A 253 20.48 -22.26 -17.00
N ARG A 254 21.17 -23.14 -17.72
CA ARG A 254 21.58 -22.93 -19.11
C ARG A 254 20.52 -23.48 -20.04
N VAL A 255 20.06 -22.67 -20.97
CA VAL A 255 19.07 -23.07 -21.99
C VAL A 255 19.75 -23.21 -23.34
N LYS A 256 19.55 -24.34 -24.01
CA LYS A 256 20.26 -24.69 -25.24
C LYS A 256 19.35 -24.64 -26.46
N THR A 257 18.05 -24.85 -26.28
CA THR A 257 17.09 -24.94 -27.37
C THR A 257 16.06 -23.83 -27.28
N PRO A 258 15.88 -22.98 -28.29
CA PRO A 258 14.87 -21.92 -28.25
C PRO A 258 13.46 -22.52 -28.28
N LEU A 259 12.53 -21.82 -27.65
CA LEU A 259 11.11 -22.15 -27.76
C LEU A 259 10.55 -21.77 -29.15
N PRO A 260 9.45 -22.41 -29.61
CA PRO A 260 8.79 -22.04 -30.83
C PRO A 260 8.45 -20.54 -30.90
N GLY A 261 8.66 -19.92 -32.06
CA GLY A 261 8.43 -18.49 -32.28
C GLY A 261 9.63 -17.58 -31.97
N TYR A 262 10.77 -18.14 -31.55
CA TYR A 262 11.95 -17.38 -31.16
C TYR A 262 12.47 -16.44 -32.26
N GLU A 263 12.56 -16.90 -33.52
CA GLU A 263 13.08 -16.09 -34.64
C GLU A 263 12.31 -14.78 -34.86
N LEU A 264 11.01 -14.79 -34.57
CA LEU A 264 10.20 -13.56 -34.58
C LEU A 264 10.51 -12.66 -33.40
N ALA A 265 10.67 -13.23 -32.23
CA ALA A 265 11.01 -12.51 -31.00
C ALA A 265 12.41 -11.87 -31.06
N LYS A 266 13.40 -12.58 -31.63
CA LYS A 266 14.78 -12.14 -31.79
C LYS A 266 14.89 -10.76 -32.45
N ARG A 267 14.11 -10.51 -33.50
CA ARG A 267 14.11 -9.22 -34.23
C ARG A 267 13.79 -8.03 -33.32
N ASN A 268 12.97 -8.23 -32.32
CA ASN A 268 12.63 -7.16 -31.36
C ASN A 268 13.74 -6.93 -30.36
N TYR A 269 14.38 -7.98 -29.89
CA TYR A 269 15.50 -7.86 -28.95
C TYR A 269 16.70 -7.18 -29.60
N GLU A 270 16.99 -7.49 -30.85
CA GLU A 270 18.04 -6.83 -31.65
C GLU A 270 17.83 -5.31 -31.74
N SER A 271 16.58 -4.84 -31.82
CA SER A 271 16.27 -3.41 -31.83
C SER A 271 16.29 -2.76 -30.47
N LEU A 272 15.97 -3.50 -29.40
CA LEU A 272 15.85 -2.99 -28.04
C LEU A 272 17.15 -3.06 -27.25
N VAL A 273 17.89 -4.15 -27.41
CA VAL A 273 19.21 -4.36 -26.82
C VAL A 273 20.25 -3.78 -27.77
N SER A 274 20.15 -2.52 -28.06
CA SER A 274 21.00 -1.78 -28.98
C SER A 274 22.47 -2.20 -28.97
N THR A 275 23.26 -1.53 -29.78
CA THR A 275 24.69 -1.75 -30.03
C THR A 275 25.59 -2.00 -28.81
N ASP A 276 25.11 -1.68 -27.58
CA ASP A 276 25.85 -1.95 -26.34
C ASP A 276 25.51 -3.32 -25.71
N GLY A 277 24.67 -4.10 -26.36
CA GLY A 277 24.22 -5.40 -25.88
C GLY A 277 23.55 -5.31 -24.51
N PHE A 278 23.74 -6.33 -23.69
CA PHE A 278 23.28 -6.37 -22.33
C PHE A 278 24.18 -5.56 -21.36
N ASN A 279 25.18 -4.85 -21.89
CA ASN A 279 26.12 -4.07 -21.11
C ASN A 279 25.75 -2.59 -21.16
N PHE A 280 25.19 -2.07 -20.07
CA PHE A 280 24.76 -0.67 -19.95
C PHE A 280 25.89 0.29 -19.52
N ARG A 281 27.11 -0.18 -19.28
CA ARG A 281 28.23 0.65 -18.82
C ARG A 281 28.51 1.86 -19.70
N ASN A 282 28.37 1.68 -21.00
CA ASN A 282 28.75 2.71 -21.96
C ASN A 282 27.63 3.73 -22.21
N LYS A 283 26.41 3.47 -21.76
CA LYS A 283 25.25 4.36 -21.97
C LYS A 283 25.00 5.34 -20.86
N TYR A 284 25.58 5.07 -19.69
CA TYR A 284 25.37 5.88 -18.50
C TYR A 284 26.70 6.34 -17.94
N PRO A 285 27.26 7.45 -18.46
CA PRO A 285 28.20 8.21 -17.67
C PRO A 285 27.53 8.50 -16.32
N ILE A 286 28.26 8.32 -15.27
CA ILE A 286 27.83 8.42 -13.87
C ILE A 286 27.06 9.71 -13.57
N ASP A 287 27.25 10.74 -14.40
CA ASP A 287 26.75 12.10 -14.20
C ASP A 287 25.53 12.45 -15.03
N LEU A 288 24.96 11.51 -15.81
CA LEU A 288 23.82 11.82 -16.66
C LEU A 288 22.57 11.02 -16.27
N PRO A 289 21.43 11.70 -16.11
CA PRO A 289 20.15 11.04 -16.13
C PRO A 289 19.91 10.53 -17.56
N VAL A 290 20.14 9.39 -17.79
CA VAL A 290 19.40 8.28 -18.31
C VAL A 290 18.60 8.46 -19.59
N ASN A 291 19.16 8.07 -20.69
CA ASN A 291 18.40 7.55 -21.81
C ASN A 291 18.72 6.06 -21.93
N PHE A 292 17.95 5.18 -21.35
CA PHE A 292 18.20 3.77 -21.50
C PHE A 292 17.02 2.98 -22.01
N VAL A 293 17.36 2.01 -22.76
CA VAL A 293 16.44 1.09 -23.38
C VAL A 293 16.96 -0.32 -23.20
N THR A 294 17.69 -0.59 -22.15
CA THR A 294 18.22 -1.92 -21.89
C THR A 294 17.47 -2.59 -20.77
N HIS A 295 17.05 -3.83 -20.98
CA HIS A 295 16.27 -4.60 -20.04
C HIS A 295 16.99 -4.83 -18.70
N ASN A 296 18.30 -4.90 -18.71
CA ASN A 296 19.14 -5.15 -17.55
C ASN A 296 19.33 -3.93 -16.64
N ALA A 297 19.18 -2.72 -17.20
CA ALA A 297 19.45 -1.50 -16.47
C ALA A 297 18.25 -0.98 -15.70
N TYR A 298 17.07 -1.51 -16.00
CA TYR A 298 15.83 -0.87 -15.59
C TYR A 298 15.58 -0.95 -14.10
N ARG A 299 15.86 -2.09 -13.49
CA ARG A 299 15.59 -2.32 -12.06
C ARG A 299 16.77 -3.04 -11.40
N GLY A 300 17.83 -2.30 -11.12
CA GLY A 300 18.94 -2.85 -10.34
C GLY A 300 18.45 -3.27 -8.95
N LEU A 301 18.70 -4.52 -8.58
CA LEU A 301 18.33 -5.08 -7.28
C LEU A 301 19.58 -5.23 -6.42
N PRO A 302 19.46 -5.18 -5.09
CA PRO A 302 20.47 -5.71 -4.21
C PRO A 302 20.70 -7.19 -4.52
N ASP A 303 21.88 -7.68 -4.20
CA ASP A 303 22.22 -9.10 -4.29
C ASP A 303 22.74 -9.56 -2.95
N SER A 304 21.86 -10.12 -2.13
CA SER A 304 22.21 -10.57 -0.77
C SER A 304 23.11 -11.81 -0.77
N SER A 305 23.15 -12.55 -1.88
CA SER A 305 23.99 -13.73 -2.07
C SER A 305 25.45 -13.38 -2.41
N ASN A 306 25.70 -12.16 -2.91
CA ASN A 306 27.03 -11.72 -3.32
C ASN A 306 27.55 -10.60 -2.40
N PRO A 307 28.55 -10.88 -1.54
CA PRO A 307 29.12 -9.87 -0.63
C PRO A 307 29.78 -8.70 -1.36
N TYR A 308 30.15 -8.88 -2.63
CA TYR A 308 30.84 -7.87 -3.44
C TYR A 308 29.90 -7.12 -4.40
N SER A 309 28.60 -7.44 -4.41
CA SER A 309 27.64 -6.67 -5.19
C SER A 309 27.43 -5.30 -4.56
N TYR A 310 27.41 -4.30 -5.43
CA TYR A 310 27.01 -2.97 -5.02
C TYR A 310 25.54 -2.76 -5.37
N ASN A 311 24.87 -2.10 -4.49
CA ASN A 311 23.54 -1.56 -4.76
C ASN A 311 23.68 -0.44 -5.79
N ALA A 312 22.55 -0.05 -6.34
CA ALA A 312 22.48 0.90 -7.44
C ALA A 312 22.86 2.34 -7.08
N ASP A 313 23.65 2.57 -6.02
CA ASP A 313 24.14 3.91 -5.70
C ASP A 313 25.26 4.36 -6.65
N PRO A 314 25.23 5.59 -7.15
CA PRO A 314 26.39 6.14 -7.85
C PRO A 314 27.61 6.16 -6.92
N PRO A 315 28.81 5.84 -7.37
CA PRO A 315 29.24 5.44 -8.72
C PRO A 315 29.11 3.93 -9.02
N ASN A 316 28.52 3.15 -8.13
CA ASN A 316 28.61 1.68 -8.13
C ASN A 316 27.57 0.98 -9.04
N ARG A 317 26.75 1.71 -9.76
CA ARG A 317 25.72 1.17 -10.69
C ARG A 317 26.26 0.21 -11.74
N ILE A 318 27.52 0.34 -12.08
CA ILE A 318 28.22 -0.52 -13.03
C ILE A 318 28.45 -1.95 -12.53
N ASN A 319 28.34 -2.18 -11.24
CA ASN A 319 28.62 -3.46 -10.59
C ASN A 319 27.34 -4.21 -10.22
N ILE A 320 26.22 -3.95 -10.91
CA ILE A 320 24.99 -4.68 -10.71
C ILE A 320 25.16 -6.12 -11.15
N THR A 321 24.88 -7.01 -10.22
CA THR A 321 24.91 -8.47 -10.43
C THR A 321 23.52 -9.09 -10.44
N LYS A 322 22.49 -8.35 -10.00
CA LYS A 322 21.09 -8.79 -10.01
C LYS A 322 20.18 -7.67 -10.53
N THR A 323 19.25 -8.01 -11.39
CA THR A 323 18.30 -7.06 -12.00
C THR A 323 16.94 -7.68 -12.25
N SER A 324 15.90 -6.86 -12.38
CA SER A 324 14.56 -7.32 -12.74
C SER A 324 14.18 -6.86 -14.14
N VAL A 325 13.84 -7.80 -15.01
CA VAL A 325 13.22 -7.53 -16.32
C VAL A 325 11.77 -7.15 -16.10
N ASN A 326 11.35 -5.95 -16.58
CA ASN A 326 9.99 -5.44 -16.38
C ASN A 326 9.46 -4.77 -17.67
N TRP A 327 9.11 -3.49 -17.63
CA TRP A 327 8.34 -2.77 -18.67
C TRP A 327 8.93 -2.88 -20.10
N GLY A 328 10.24 -2.96 -20.24
CA GLY A 328 10.86 -3.20 -21.55
C GLY A 328 10.46 -4.53 -22.19
N ASN A 329 9.88 -5.44 -21.41
CA ASN A 329 9.42 -6.75 -21.84
C ASN A 329 7.89 -6.91 -21.78
N ASP A 330 7.15 -5.81 -21.81
CA ASP A 330 5.69 -5.80 -21.82
C ASP A 330 5.10 -6.66 -22.94
N TYR A 331 4.00 -7.36 -22.65
CA TYR A 331 3.26 -8.16 -23.59
C TYR A 331 1.83 -7.61 -23.78
N PRO A 332 1.36 -7.39 -25.02
CA PRO A 332 2.06 -7.63 -26.27
C PRO A 332 3.20 -6.65 -26.55
N GLY A 333 3.16 -5.42 -26.01
CA GLY A 333 4.15 -4.40 -26.29
C GLY A 333 4.12 -3.90 -27.73
N ALA A 334 5.05 -3.02 -28.07
CA ALA A 334 5.12 -2.40 -29.41
C ALA A 334 6.03 -3.18 -30.36
N TYR A 335 5.83 -4.48 -30.49
CA TYR A 335 6.70 -5.32 -31.29
C TYR A 335 6.15 -5.64 -32.68
N ALA A 336 7.05 -6.02 -33.60
CA ALA A 336 6.71 -6.33 -34.98
C ALA A 336 5.64 -7.42 -35.12
N TRP A 337 5.63 -8.42 -34.25
CA TRP A 337 4.62 -9.50 -34.30
C TRP A 337 3.20 -9.06 -33.96
N THR A 338 3.05 -7.94 -33.25
CA THR A 338 1.74 -7.39 -32.86
C THR A 338 1.21 -6.42 -33.91
N ASN A 339 1.92 -6.24 -35.04
CA ASN A 339 1.64 -5.20 -36.02
C ASN A 339 1.51 -3.80 -35.40
N GLY A 340 2.33 -3.51 -34.39
CA GLY A 340 2.34 -2.24 -33.68
C GLY A 340 1.18 -2.05 -32.71
N LYS A 341 0.30 -3.02 -32.54
CA LYS A 341 -0.78 -2.95 -31.54
C LYS A 341 -0.20 -3.05 -30.15
N ARG A 342 -0.65 -2.15 -29.29
CA ARG A 342 -0.37 -2.13 -27.85
C ARG A 342 -1.66 -2.32 -27.09
N GLY A 343 -1.58 -3.00 -25.95
CA GLY A 343 -2.73 -3.31 -25.13
C GLY A 343 -3.29 -4.69 -25.39
N LEU A 344 -4.01 -5.20 -24.42
CA LEU A 344 -4.70 -6.48 -24.45
C LEU A 344 -6.21 -6.24 -24.67
N PRO A 345 -6.93 -7.20 -25.27
CA PRO A 345 -8.38 -7.12 -25.35
C PRO A 345 -8.99 -7.23 -23.95
N VAL A 346 -10.10 -6.56 -23.68
CA VAL A 346 -10.85 -6.67 -22.41
C VAL A 346 -11.21 -8.12 -22.07
N ALA A 347 -11.32 -8.99 -23.09
CA ALA A 347 -11.54 -10.43 -22.92
C ALA A 347 -10.44 -11.12 -22.07
N TYR A 348 -9.25 -10.54 -21.94
CA TYR A 348 -8.24 -11.01 -21.00
C TYR A 348 -8.77 -11.03 -19.54
N LEU A 349 -9.58 -10.05 -19.17
CA LEU A 349 -10.21 -10.02 -17.85
C LEU A 349 -11.49 -10.85 -17.79
N GLU A 350 -12.25 -10.95 -18.90
CA GLU A 350 -13.58 -11.56 -18.93
C GLU A 350 -13.56 -13.07 -19.25
N ASP A 351 -12.59 -13.57 -20.01
CA ASP A 351 -12.43 -14.99 -20.38
C ASP A 351 -11.18 -15.60 -19.74
N ARG A 352 -11.39 -16.47 -18.77
CA ARG A 352 -10.29 -17.16 -18.06
C ARG A 352 -9.43 -18.05 -18.96
N ASN A 353 -9.96 -18.60 -20.05
CA ASN A 353 -9.18 -19.44 -20.96
C ASN A 353 -8.27 -18.58 -21.83
N LEU A 354 -8.79 -17.47 -22.35
CA LEU A 354 -7.97 -16.49 -23.09
C LEU A 354 -6.91 -15.87 -22.17
N ARG A 355 -7.24 -15.55 -20.92
CA ARG A 355 -6.27 -15.08 -19.90
C ARG A 355 -5.09 -16.03 -19.79
N LYS A 356 -5.34 -17.33 -19.58
CA LYS A 356 -4.30 -18.34 -19.47
C LYS A 356 -3.41 -18.43 -20.72
N GLN A 357 -4.00 -18.30 -21.90
CA GLN A 357 -3.24 -18.28 -23.16
C GLN A 357 -2.34 -17.05 -23.23
N ILE A 358 -2.87 -15.86 -22.97
CA ILE A 358 -2.11 -14.60 -22.98
C ILE A 358 -0.98 -14.62 -21.96
N GLU A 359 -1.25 -15.12 -20.76
CA GLU A 359 -0.23 -15.26 -19.70
C GLU A 359 0.89 -16.23 -20.11
N ARG A 360 0.54 -17.32 -20.80
CA ARG A 360 1.52 -18.24 -21.39
C ARG A 360 2.39 -17.54 -22.44
N ASP A 361 1.77 -16.76 -23.32
CA ASP A 361 2.50 -16.05 -24.37
C ASP A 361 3.43 -14.98 -23.77
N ALA A 362 3.00 -14.29 -22.72
CA ALA A 362 3.82 -13.35 -21.98
C ALA A 362 5.02 -14.06 -21.28
N LEU A 363 4.80 -15.25 -20.71
CA LEU A 363 5.87 -16.06 -20.14
C LEU A 363 6.88 -16.47 -21.24
N ILE A 364 6.40 -17.01 -22.35
CA ILE A 364 7.25 -17.43 -23.47
C ILE A 364 8.09 -16.26 -24.00
N LYS A 365 7.53 -15.06 -24.07
CA LYS A 365 8.28 -13.85 -24.45
C LYS A 365 9.48 -13.63 -23.52
N THR A 366 9.29 -13.73 -22.23
CA THR A 366 10.39 -13.57 -21.25
C THR A 366 11.41 -14.70 -21.37
N LEU A 367 10.96 -15.93 -21.60
CA LEU A 367 11.87 -17.07 -21.84
C LEU A 367 12.70 -16.89 -23.13
N HIS A 368 12.11 -16.37 -24.19
CA HIS A 368 12.85 -15.99 -25.41
C HIS A 368 13.92 -14.95 -25.13
N PHE A 369 13.63 -13.95 -24.26
CA PHE A 369 14.62 -12.96 -23.87
C PHE A 369 15.79 -13.58 -23.10
N ILE A 370 15.52 -14.51 -22.18
CA ILE A 370 16.57 -15.23 -21.45
C ILE A 370 17.43 -16.05 -22.43
N TYR A 371 16.83 -16.73 -23.40
CA TYR A 371 17.57 -17.43 -24.45
C TYR A 371 18.48 -16.49 -25.23
N TYR A 372 17.94 -15.34 -25.67
CA TYR A 372 18.67 -14.33 -26.41
C TYR A 372 19.91 -13.84 -25.65
N VAL A 373 19.75 -13.53 -24.36
CA VAL A 373 20.84 -13.08 -23.50
C VAL A 373 21.95 -14.13 -23.39
N GLN A 374 21.59 -15.40 -23.21
CA GLN A 374 22.56 -16.48 -23.05
C GLN A 374 23.25 -16.89 -24.34
N ASN A 375 22.54 -16.99 -25.45
CA ASN A 375 23.02 -17.65 -26.65
C ASN A 375 23.39 -16.69 -27.81
N GLU A 376 22.71 -15.55 -27.93
CA GLU A 376 23.02 -14.57 -28.97
C GLU A 376 24.00 -13.49 -28.46
N LEU A 377 23.79 -13.00 -27.25
CA LEU A 377 24.71 -12.03 -26.63
C LEU A 377 25.91 -12.72 -25.94
N GLY A 378 25.80 -13.99 -25.63
CA GLY A 378 26.85 -14.77 -24.97
C GLY A 378 27.16 -14.27 -23.51
N GLU A 379 26.16 -13.68 -22.86
CA GLU A 379 26.33 -13.10 -21.53
C GLU A 379 26.06 -14.14 -20.43
N ASP A 380 26.83 -14.09 -19.36
CA ASP A 380 26.71 -15.01 -18.21
C ASP A 380 25.56 -14.62 -17.27
N TRP A 381 24.38 -14.32 -17.82
CA TRP A 381 23.16 -14.02 -17.08
C TRP A 381 22.11 -15.11 -17.24
N SER A 382 21.46 -15.46 -16.14
CA SER A 382 20.28 -16.31 -16.11
C SER A 382 19.36 -15.91 -14.97
N VAL A 383 18.27 -16.64 -14.76
CA VAL A 383 17.40 -16.41 -13.60
C VAL A 383 18.17 -16.58 -12.29
N ALA A 384 17.84 -15.76 -11.31
CA ALA A 384 18.46 -15.84 -9.99
C ALA A 384 18.02 -17.14 -9.26
N ASP A 385 18.99 -17.99 -8.88
CA ASP A 385 18.71 -19.28 -8.26
C ASP A 385 18.26 -19.18 -6.80
N ASP A 386 18.41 -18.02 -6.19
CA ASP A 386 18.10 -17.73 -4.79
C ASP A 386 16.73 -17.07 -4.57
N GLU A 387 16.06 -16.54 -5.62
CA GLU A 387 14.82 -15.78 -5.48
C GLU A 387 13.58 -16.66 -5.37
N TYR A 388 13.20 -17.34 -6.42
CA TYR A 388 12.02 -18.18 -6.48
C TYR A 388 12.44 -19.66 -6.50
N LYS A 389 11.93 -20.42 -5.56
CA LYS A 389 12.15 -21.88 -5.50
C LYS A 389 10.80 -22.59 -5.55
N ASN A 390 10.07 -22.33 -6.64
CA ASN A 390 8.70 -22.77 -6.79
C ASN A 390 8.62 -24.30 -6.94
N ARG A 391 8.00 -24.96 -5.96
CA ARG A 391 7.72 -26.41 -6.05
C ARG A 391 6.61 -26.69 -7.05
N ILE A 392 5.65 -25.76 -7.16
CA ILE A 392 4.51 -25.84 -8.07
C ILE A 392 4.80 -24.88 -9.23
N LEU A 393 4.77 -25.39 -10.46
CA LEU A 393 4.90 -24.57 -11.65
C LEU A 393 3.61 -23.78 -11.90
N PRO A 394 3.70 -22.51 -12.33
CA PRO A 394 2.55 -21.80 -12.86
C PRO A 394 1.87 -22.56 -14.01
N GLU A 395 0.57 -22.44 -14.14
CA GLU A 395 -0.18 -23.10 -15.23
C GLU A 395 0.35 -22.70 -16.60
N ALA A 396 0.81 -21.47 -16.78
CA ALA A 396 1.43 -20.96 -18.00
C ALA A 396 2.68 -21.76 -18.43
N ALA A 397 3.39 -22.37 -17.50
CA ALA A 397 4.58 -23.20 -17.79
C ALA A 397 4.26 -24.69 -18.04
N ARG A 398 3.00 -25.09 -17.95
CA ARG A 398 2.61 -26.48 -18.18
C ARG A 398 2.98 -26.90 -19.60
N ASN A 399 3.58 -28.09 -19.73
CA ASN A 399 4.04 -28.67 -21.00
C ASN A 399 5.21 -27.93 -21.68
N LEU A 400 5.96 -27.06 -20.98
CA LEU A 400 7.26 -26.61 -21.46
C LEU A 400 8.29 -27.79 -21.41
N PRO A 401 9.34 -27.77 -22.23
CA PRO A 401 10.48 -28.67 -22.08
C PRO A 401 11.10 -28.57 -20.69
N GLN A 402 11.71 -29.65 -20.19
CA GLN A 402 12.21 -29.73 -18.81
C GLN A 402 13.22 -28.63 -18.48
N GLU A 403 14.15 -28.32 -19.40
CA GLU A 403 15.13 -27.23 -19.20
C GLU A 403 14.44 -25.89 -18.91
N TRP A 404 13.33 -25.60 -19.61
CA TRP A 404 12.55 -24.39 -19.41
C TRP A 404 11.70 -24.43 -18.13
N GLN A 405 11.23 -25.59 -17.73
CA GLN A 405 10.54 -25.72 -16.44
C GLN A 405 11.47 -25.40 -15.26
N GLU A 406 12.76 -25.77 -15.35
CA GLU A 406 13.76 -25.44 -14.34
C GLU A 406 14.00 -23.92 -14.25
N ILE A 407 14.02 -23.23 -15.38
CA ILE A 407 14.06 -21.75 -15.40
C ILE A 407 12.82 -21.17 -14.73
N VAL A 408 11.61 -21.62 -15.11
CA VAL A 408 10.36 -21.06 -14.57
C VAL A 408 10.19 -21.34 -13.06
N ARG A 409 10.76 -22.40 -12.52
CA ARG A 409 10.79 -22.62 -11.06
C ARG A 409 11.48 -21.49 -10.30
N ARG A 410 12.31 -20.70 -10.96
CA ARG A 410 13.06 -19.57 -10.43
C ARG A 410 12.54 -18.22 -10.90
N MET A 411 11.36 -18.22 -11.49
CA MET A 411 10.70 -17.01 -11.95
C MET A 411 9.49 -16.65 -11.07
N PRO A 412 8.99 -15.43 -11.16
CA PRO A 412 7.73 -15.00 -10.55
C PRO A 412 6.59 -15.97 -10.86
N VAL A 413 5.69 -16.14 -9.90
CA VAL A 413 4.63 -17.16 -9.96
C VAL A 413 3.38 -16.68 -10.71
N ILE A 414 3.23 -15.38 -10.90
CA ILE A 414 2.15 -14.71 -11.64
C ILE A 414 2.74 -13.60 -12.52
N PRO A 415 2.07 -13.20 -13.59
CA PRO A 415 2.46 -12.02 -14.37
C PRO A 415 2.16 -10.73 -13.59
N TYR A 416 2.85 -9.65 -13.90
CA TYR A 416 2.50 -8.30 -13.50
C TYR A 416 1.36 -7.78 -14.36
N THR A 417 0.19 -7.64 -13.75
CA THR A 417 -1.02 -7.12 -14.37
C THR A 417 -1.24 -5.67 -13.92
N ARG A 418 -1.38 -4.75 -14.88
CA ARG A 418 -1.51 -3.31 -14.61
C ARG A 418 -2.92 -2.84 -14.46
N GLU A 419 -3.88 -3.52 -15.06
CA GLU A 419 -5.28 -3.13 -15.07
C GLU A 419 -6.17 -4.28 -14.63
N ALA A 420 -7.20 -3.96 -13.80
CA ALA A 420 -8.21 -4.88 -13.34
C ALA A 420 -9.61 -4.36 -13.71
N ARG A 421 -10.64 -5.17 -13.48
CA ARG A 421 -12.00 -4.63 -13.38
C ARG A 421 -12.04 -3.64 -12.23
N ARG A 422 -12.67 -2.50 -12.44
CA ARG A 422 -12.77 -1.41 -11.48
C ARG A 422 -14.22 -1.24 -11.05
N ALA A 423 -14.51 -1.31 -9.76
CA ALA A 423 -15.85 -1.20 -9.22
C ALA A 423 -16.53 0.13 -9.62
N ILE A 424 -17.83 0.14 -9.73
CA ILE A 424 -18.62 1.38 -9.78
C ILE A 424 -19.10 1.65 -8.36
N ALA A 425 -18.48 2.64 -7.72
CA ALA A 425 -18.77 3.04 -6.36
C ALA A 425 -19.61 4.31 -6.29
N LYS A 426 -19.82 4.79 -5.08
CA LYS A 426 -20.51 6.06 -4.85
C LYS A 426 -19.71 7.25 -5.40
N HIS A 427 -18.38 7.13 -5.44
CA HIS A 427 -17.44 8.08 -6.03
C HIS A 427 -16.52 7.32 -7.00
N THR A 428 -16.28 7.88 -8.16
CA THR A 428 -15.24 7.42 -9.10
C THR A 428 -14.18 8.50 -9.18
N LEU A 429 -12.98 8.20 -8.72
CA LEU A 429 -11.88 9.15 -8.69
C LEU A 429 -11.31 9.35 -10.10
N THR A 430 -11.39 10.56 -10.60
CA THR A 430 -10.91 10.94 -11.94
C THR A 430 -9.49 11.49 -11.91
N SER A 431 -8.83 11.52 -13.07
CA SER A 431 -7.50 12.11 -13.20
C SER A 431 -7.51 13.60 -12.89
N GLN A 432 -8.58 14.31 -13.23
CA GLN A 432 -8.72 15.73 -12.92
C GLN A 432 -8.74 15.97 -11.41
N GLU A 433 -9.52 15.18 -10.66
CA GLU A 433 -9.56 15.29 -9.19
C GLU A 433 -8.20 14.98 -8.57
N LEU A 434 -7.45 13.99 -9.10
CA LEU A 434 -6.09 13.72 -8.67
C LEU A 434 -5.14 14.89 -8.94
N LEU A 435 -5.25 15.52 -10.11
CA LEU A 435 -4.45 16.70 -10.45
C LEU A 435 -4.79 17.87 -9.53
N GLU A 436 -6.06 18.18 -9.34
CA GLU A 436 -6.52 19.26 -8.47
C GLU A 436 -6.17 19.05 -6.99
N ASN A 437 -6.18 17.82 -6.53
CA ASN A 437 -5.80 17.46 -5.17
C ASN A 437 -4.28 17.42 -4.95
N SER A 438 -3.45 17.24 -5.99
CA SER A 438 -2.01 17.08 -5.86
C SER A 438 -1.27 18.37 -5.53
N LEU A 439 -0.39 18.35 -4.53
CA LEU A 439 0.47 19.50 -4.18
C LEU A 439 1.41 19.90 -5.31
N SER A 440 1.87 18.96 -6.14
CA SER A 440 2.77 19.27 -7.25
C SER A 440 2.11 20.00 -8.42
N TYR A 441 0.79 20.06 -8.45
CA TYR A 441 0.04 20.71 -9.53
C TYR A 441 -0.48 22.11 -9.19
N ARG A 442 -0.52 22.44 -7.90
CA ARG A 442 -1.11 23.68 -7.41
C ARG A 442 -0.14 24.86 -7.45
N ASP A 443 -0.59 25.96 -8.01
CA ASP A 443 0.07 27.26 -7.92
C ASP A 443 -0.40 27.99 -6.64
N GLY A 444 0.09 27.55 -5.46
CA GLY A 444 -0.02 28.32 -4.22
C GLY A 444 -1.41 28.59 -3.64
N GLN A 445 -2.47 27.92 -4.12
CA GLN A 445 -3.83 28.09 -3.58
C GLN A 445 -4.20 27.02 -2.56
N SER A 446 -5.14 27.36 -1.67
CA SER A 446 -5.62 26.49 -0.58
C SER A 446 -5.95 25.06 -1.02
N SER A 447 -5.53 24.09 -0.23
CA SER A 447 -5.68 22.69 -0.53
C SER A 447 -7.15 22.27 -0.57
N HIS A 448 -7.62 21.73 -1.70
CA HIS A 448 -8.84 20.93 -1.72
C HIS A 448 -8.52 19.52 -1.21
N GLU A 449 -8.33 19.37 0.10
CA GLU A 449 -8.19 18.06 0.69
C GLU A 449 -9.52 17.30 0.64
N PHE A 450 -9.45 16.00 0.37
CA PHE A 450 -10.63 15.14 0.49
C PHE A 450 -10.96 14.93 1.97
N SER A 451 -12.16 15.34 2.39
CA SER A 451 -12.61 15.14 3.78
C SER A 451 -12.66 13.66 4.18
N ASP A 452 -12.82 12.75 3.22
CA ASP A 452 -12.81 11.30 3.42
C ASP A 452 -11.48 10.65 2.97
N ALA A 453 -10.37 11.41 2.96
CA ALA A 453 -9.04 10.88 2.64
C ALA A 453 -8.64 9.72 3.55
N ILE A 454 -8.09 8.66 2.96
CA ILE A 454 -7.66 7.44 3.65
C ILE A 454 -6.23 7.01 3.33
N ALA A 455 -5.60 7.63 2.35
CA ALA A 455 -4.23 7.37 1.95
C ALA A 455 -3.65 8.59 1.25
N ILE A 456 -2.33 8.69 1.22
CA ILE A 456 -1.58 9.64 0.42
C ILE A 456 -0.69 8.84 -0.52
N GLY A 457 -0.71 9.18 -1.80
CA GLY A 457 0.11 8.58 -2.84
C GLY A 457 0.84 9.61 -3.67
N GLY A 458 1.73 9.14 -4.54
CA GLY A 458 2.41 9.98 -5.50
C GLY A 458 2.98 9.15 -6.63
N TYR A 459 2.44 9.35 -7.82
CA TYR A 459 2.93 8.81 -9.07
C TYR A 459 2.34 9.56 -10.26
N ILE A 460 2.88 9.32 -11.44
CA ILE A 460 2.35 9.85 -12.70
C ILE A 460 1.19 8.99 -13.20
N LEU A 461 0.40 9.52 -14.14
CA LEU A 461 -0.70 8.81 -14.81
C LEU A 461 -0.15 7.88 -15.91
N ASP A 462 0.59 6.84 -15.49
CA ASP A 462 1.37 5.95 -16.33
C ASP A 462 0.53 4.80 -16.90
N LEU A 463 0.36 4.77 -18.21
CA LEU A 463 -0.36 3.71 -18.92
C LEU A 463 0.56 3.00 -19.91
N HIS A 464 0.59 1.68 -19.86
CA HIS A 464 1.36 0.79 -20.73
C HIS A 464 0.45 0.10 -21.75
N GLY A 465 0.46 0.56 -22.99
CA GLY A 465 -0.46 0.09 -24.03
C GLY A 465 -1.89 0.61 -23.83
N ALA A 466 -2.68 0.62 -24.90
CA ALA A 466 -4.03 1.18 -24.92
C ALA A 466 -4.10 2.55 -24.22
N ASN A 467 -3.24 3.47 -24.65
CA ASN A 467 -2.96 4.74 -23.98
C ASN A 467 -3.28 5.96 -24.86
N THR A 468 -4.25 5.83 -25.76
CA THR A 468 -4.77 6.94 -26.58
C THR A 468 -6.03 7.52 -25.94
N ASP A 469 -6.42 8.70 -26.39
CA ASP A 469 -7.69 9.33 -25.94
C ASP A 469 -8.92 8.45 -26.20
N ALA A 470 -8.89 7.66 -27.28
CA ALA A 470 -9.96 6.72 -27.63
C ALA A 470 -10.07 5.54 -26.66
N ASP A 471 -9.02 5.25 -25.90
CA ASP A 471 -8.99 4.19 -24.90
C ASP A 471 -9.51 4.66 -23.52
N MET A 472 -9.80 5.96 -23.35
CA MET A 472 -10.32 6.51 -22.09
C MET A 472 -11.84 6.47 -22.04
N GLU A 473 -12.41 6.50 -20.83
CA GLU A 473 -13.87 6.61 -20.65
C GLU A 473 -14.37 7.98 -21.14
N TRP A 474 -15.26 7.96 -22.10
CA TRP A 474 -15.81 9.18 -22.71
C TRP A 474 -16.53 10.10 -21.70
N GLU A 475 -17.16 9.53 -20.69
CA GLU A 475 -17.93 10.27 -19.67
C GLU A 475 -17.07 11.15 -18.77
N PHE A 476 -15.78 10.87 -18.64
CA PHE A 476 -14.85 11.67 -17.83
C PHE A 476 -14.09 12.71 -18.66
N ASN A 477 -14.23 12.66 -20.00
CA ASN A 477 -13.55 13.59 -20.92
C ASN A 477 -12.01 13.70 -20.68
N GLU A 478 -11.39 12.60 -20.27
CA GLU A 478 -9.95 12.53 -19.99
C GLU A 478 -9.11 12.48 -21.26
N ARG A 479 -7.89 13.02 -21.20
CA ARG A 479 -6.95 13.11 -22.31
C ARG A 479 -5.58 12.58 -21.90
N THR A 480 -4.88 11.98 -22.86
CA THR A 480 -3.60 11.29 -22.64
C THR A 480 -2.38 12.09 -23.12
N SER A 481 -2.48 13.42 -23.22
CA SER A 481 -1.33 14.25 -23.59
C SER A 481 -0.16 14.09 -22.61
N SER A 482 1.06 14.23 -23.09
CA SER A 482 2.27 14.12 -22.26
C SER A 482 2.29 15.12 -21.08
N GLN A 483 1.64 16.27 -21.25
CA GLN A 483 1.49 17.27 -20.18
C GLN A 483 0.63 16.76 -19.02
N ILE A 484 -0.33 15.86 -19.31
CA ILE A 484 -1.22 15.24 -18.32
C ILE A 484 -0.58 13.97 -17.78
N THR A 485 -0.13 13.08 -18.63
CA THR A 485 0.36 11.74 -18.22
C THR A 485 1.64 11.77 -17.40
N ASN A 486 2.46 12.83 -17.51
CA ASN A 486 3.63 13.04 -16.66
C ASN A 486 3.31 13.67 -15.29
N ARG A 487 2.04 13.77 -14.93
CA ARG A 487 1.53 14.33 -13.67
C ARG A 487 0.52 13.36 -13.04
N PRO A 488 0.08 13.53 -11.81
CA PRO A 488 0.37 14.62 -10.87
C PRO A 488 1.71 14.52 -10.13
N ARG A 489 2.42 13.41 -10.14
CA ARG A 489 3.60 13.05 -9.33
C ARG A 489 3.31 12.96 -7.82
N GLY A 490 2.42 13.77 -7.29
CA GLY A 490 2.00 13.77 -5.89
C GLY A 490 2.75 14.80 -5.02
N PRO A 491 2.57 14.77 -3.68
CA PRO A 491 1.58 13.90 -3.02
C PRO A 491 0.14 14.30 -3.36
N PHE A 492 -0.73 13.29 -3.43
CA PHE A 492 -2.17 13.43 -3.57
C PHE A 492 -2.90 12.47 -2.62
N GLN A 493 -4.14 12.78 -2.30
CA GLN A 493 -4.97 11.96 -1.42
C GLN A 493 -5.84 10.97 -2.20
N VAL A 494 -6.23 9.90 -1.51
CA VAL A 494 -7.18 8.90 -2.00
C VAL A 494 -8.40 8.89 -1.10
N PRO A 495 -9.63 9.12 -1.62
CA PRO A 495 -10.85 9.19 -0.82
C PRO A 495 -11.41 7.78 -0.50
N MET A 496 -12.06 7.63 0.66
CA MET A 496 -12.63 6.36 1.13
C MET A 496 -13.76 5.84 0.24
N ASN A 497 -14.56 6.73 -0.31
CA ASN A 497 -15.76 6.34 -1.04
C ASN A 497 -15.47 5.54 -2.32
N ILE A 498 -14.24 5.53 -2.83
CA ILE A 498 -13.85 4.69 -3.98
C ILE A 498 -13.64 3.21 -3.62
N LEU A 499 -13.56 2.88 -2.31
CA LEU A 499 -13.45 1.50 -1.83
C LEU A 499 -14.80 0.77 -1.79
N ILE A 500 -15.93 1.50 -1.83
CA ILE A 500 -17.26 1.01 -1.46
C ILE A 500 -18.15 0.91 -2.68
N PRO A 501 -18.45 -0.30 -3.20
CA PRO A 501 -19.35 -0.46 -4.34
C PRO A 501 -20.73 0.13 -4.09
N GLY A 502 -21.34 0.65 -5.16
CA GLY A 502 -22.63 1.33 -5.09
C GLY A 502 -23.83 0.38 -4.88
N ASP A 503 -23.75 -0.84 -5.37
CA ASP A 503 -24.86 -1.78 -5.52
C ASP A 503 -24.73 -3.08 -4.68
N THR A 504 -23.62 -3.30 -4.01
CA THR A 504 -23.36 -4.51 -3.21
C THR A 504 -22.97 -4.14 -1.78
N ASP A 505 -23.67 -4.72 -0.81
CA ASP A 505 -23.43 -4.50 0.62
C ASP A 505 -22.43 -5.52 1.20
N GLY A 506 -21.56 -5.05 2.06
CA GLY A 506 -20.56 -5.91 2.70
C GLY A 506 -19.34 -6.24 1.82
N LEU A 507 -19.22 -5.59 0.64
CA LEU A 507 -18.04 -5.69 -0.23
C LEU A 507 -17.19 -4.42 -0.12
N ILE A 508 -15.86 -4.59 -0.09
CA ILE A 508 -14.87 -3.49 -0.07
C ILE A 508 -13.78 -3.82 -1.09
N MET A 509 -13.31 -2.84 -1.84
CA MET A 509 -12.20 -2.95 -2.79
C MET A 509 -10.87 -2.64 -2.10
N ALA A 510 -9.79 -3.34 -2.45
CA ALA A 510 -8.50 -3.17 -1.78
C ALA A 510 -7.26 -3.35 -2.68
N GLU A 511 -7.41 -3.41 -4.00
CA GLU A 511 -6.30 -3.56 -4.95
C GLU A 511 -6.55 -2.63 -6.16
N LYS A 512 -6.16 -3.01 -7.37
CA LYS A 512 -6.35 -2.24 -8.62
C LYS A 512 -7.82 -2.09 -9.06
N ASN A 513 -8.74 -2.66 -8.31
CA ASN A 513 -10.18 -2.73 -8.56
C ASN A 513 -11.00 -1.59 -7.91
N LEU A 514 -10.33 -0.56 -7.40
CA LEU A 514 -10.97 0.65 -6.84
C LEU A 514 -11.86 1.35 -7.88
N SER A 515 -12.83 2.14 -7.41
CA SER A 515 -13.63 2.99 -8.28
C SER A 515 -12.85 4.22 -8.73
N MET A 516 -12.26 4.12 -9.89
CA MET A 516 -11.41 5.16 -10.48
C MET A 516 -11.52 5.13 -12.00
N SER A 517 -11.24 6.26 -12.64
CA SER A 517 -11.12 6.29 -14.09
C SER A 517 -9.92 5.46 -14.55
N ARG A 518 -9.90 5.10 -15.82
CA ARG A 518 -8.80 4.33 -16.38
C ARG A 518 -7.48 5.10 -16.32
N LEU A 519 -7.51 6.41 -16.56
CA LEU A 519 -6.33 7.25 -16.49
C LEU A 519 -5.83 7.39 -15.05
N SER A 520 -6.72 7.57 -14.07
CA SER A 520 -6.35 7.58 -12.63
C SER A 520 -5.73 6.26 -12.17
N ALA A 521 -6.17 5.12 -12.75
CA ALA A 521 -5.58 3.82 -12.45
C ALA A 521 -4.08 3.77 -12.78
N GLY A 522 -3.60 4.57 -13.74
CA GLY A 522 -2.18 4.71 -14.05
C GLY A 522 -1.32 5.07 -12.84
N ALA A 523 -1.83 5.91 -11.94
CA ALA A 523 -1.15 6.29 -10.70
C ALA A 523 -1.52 5.39 -9.52
N LEU A 524 -2.81 5.08 -9.36
CA LEU A 524 -3.34 4.42 -8.16
C LEU A 524 -3.00 2.92 -8.04
N ARG A 525 -2.61 2.28 -9.15
CA ARG A 525 -2.26 0.85 -9.20
C ARG A 525 -0.93 0.49 -8.57
N LEU A 526 -0.09 1.47 -8.22
CA LEU A 526 1.28 1.23 -7.77
C LEU A 526 1.31 0.66 -6.34
N GLN A 527 2.34 -0.16 -6.06
CA GLN A 527 2.48 -0.93 -4.82
C GLN A 527 2.34 -0.07 -3.55
N PRO A 528 2.98 1.10 -3.43
CA PRO A 528 2.84 1.93 -2.23
C PRO A 528 1.39 2.34 -1.98
N ILE A 529 0.68 2.74 -3.03
CA ILE A 529 -0.69 3.23 -2.94
C ILE A 529 -1.65 2.07 -2.62
N THR A 530 -1.51 0.93 -3.32
CA THR A 530 -2.34 -0.24 -3.04
C THR A 530 -2.11 -0.80 -1.63
N MET A 531 -0.89 -0.73 -1.08
CA MET A 531 -0.64 -1.07 0.33
C MET A 531 -1.40 -0.16 1.28
N MET A 532 -1.42 1.14 1.03
CA MET A 532 -2.09 2.11 1.90
C MET A 532 -3.62 2.05 1.77
N THR A 533 -4.15 1.94 0.54
CA THR A 533 -5.60 1.75 0.33
C THR A 533 -6.08 0.40 0.87
N GLY A 534 -5.25 -0.64 0.78
CA GLY A 534 -5.50 -1.92 1.43
C GLY A 534 -5.53 -1.82 2.95
N GLN A 535 -4.59 -1.08 3.56
CA GLN A 535 -4.63 -0.79 4.99
C GLN A 535 -5.94 -0.11 5.38
N ALA A 536 -6.39 0.86 4.60
CA ALA A 536 -7.65 1.56 4.82
C ALA A 536 -8.87 0.65 4.66
N ALA A 537 -8.87 -0.24 3.66
CA ALA A 537 -9.91 -1.25 3.47
C ALA A 537 -10.02 -2.19 4.68
N GLY A 538 -8.88 -2.62 5.23
CA GLY A 538 -8.81 -3.41 6.45
C GLY A 538 -9.34 -2.67 7.68
N ALA A 539 -9.00 -1.38 7.82
CA ALA A 539 -9.52 -0.53 8.90
C ALA A 539 -11.03 -0.33 8.79
N LEU A 540 -11.54 -0.01 7.59
CA LEU A 540 -12.97 0.12 7.30
C LEU A 540 -13.72 -1.18 7.64
N ALA A 541 -13.22 -2.32 7.18
CA ALA A 541 -13.82 -3.63 7.45
C ALA A 541 -13.87 -3.93 8.96
N ALA A 542 -12.79 -3.65 9.69
CA ALA A 542 -12.75 -3.86 11.14
C ALA A 542 -13.71 -2.92 11.89
N VAL A 543 -13.87 -1.66 11.46
CA VAL A 543 -14.87 -0.73 12.00
C VAL A 543 -16.28 -1.26 11.71
N CYS A 544 -16.56 -1.73 10.49
CA CYS A 544 -17.85 -2.34 10.15
C CYS A 544 -18.20 -3.51 11.07
N VAL A 545 -17.22 -4.40 11.33
CA VAL A 545 -17.40 -5.55 12.22
C VAL A 545 -17.66 -5.13 13.66
N ARG A 546 -16.86 -4.19 14.17
CA ARG A 546 -16.96 -3.69 15.55
C ARG A 546 -18.28 -2.99 15.81
N ASP A 547 -18.69 -2.10 14.90
CA ASP A 547 -19.85 -1.25 15.05
C ASP A 547 -21.15 -1.91 14.48
N ASN A 548 -21.03 -3.12 13.90
CA ASN A 548 -22.10 -3.86 13.23
C ASN A 548 -22.81 -3.02 12.14
N LYS A 549 -22.00 -2.35 11.29
CA LYS A 549 -22.45 -1.47 10.22
C LYS A 549 -22.01 -2.00 8.85
N LEU A 550 -22.74 -1.60 7.81
CA LEU A 550 -22.31 -1.79 6.42
C LEU A 550 -21.23 -0.76 6.07
N PRO A 551 -20.32 -1.03 5.10
CA PRO A 551 -19.28 -0.09 4.70
C PRO A 551 -19.81 1.31 4.36
N ARG A 552 -20.96 1.39 3.68
CA ARG A 552 -21.60 2.66 3.28
C ARG A 552 -22.20 3.47 4.44
N GLU A 553 -22.35 2.87 5.63
CA GLU A 553 -22.91 3.48 6.83
C GLU A 553 -21.82 3.99 7.79
N VAL A 554 -20.56 3.61 7.53
CA VAL A 554 -19.43 4.05 8.35
C VAL A 554 -18.99 5.46 7.94
N HIS A 555 -18.95 6.36 8.92
CA HIS A 555 -18.39 7.69 8.69
C HIS A 555 -16.86 7.65 8.55
N ALA A 556 -16.32 8.35 7.56
CA ALA A 556 -14.89 8.31 7.23
C ALA A 556 -14.01 8.69 8.44
N MET A 557 -14.43 9.64 9.27
CA MET A 557 -13.67 10.08 10.44
C MET A 557 -13.36 8.95 11.43
N LYS A 558 -14.20 7.92 11.55
CA LYS A 558 -13.91 6.73 12.36
C LYS A 558 -12.75 5.92 11.78
N VAL A 559 -12.76 5.72 10.46
CA VAL A 559 -11.70 5.00 9.76
C VAL A 559 -10.40 5.79 9.80
N GLN A 560 -10.48 7.09 9.55
CA GLN A 560 -9.34 8.01 9.62
C GLN A 560 -8.67 8.00 11.00
N TRP A 561 -9.47 8.00 12.07
CA TRP A 561 -8.95 7.92 13.44
C TRP A 561 -8.17 6.63 13.68
N GLU A 562 -8.67 5.48 13.22
CA GLU A 562 -7.96 4.20 13.31
C GLU A 562 -6.68 4.18 12.46
N LEU A 563 -6.70 4.78 11.27
CA LEU A 563 -5.54 4.89 10.40
C LEU A 563 -4.45 5.77 11.02
N LEU A 564 -4.82 6.95 11.54
CA LEU A 564 -3.91 7.84 12.26
C LEU A 564 -3.33 7.17 13.51
N ASN A 565 -4.13 6.36 14.24
CA ASN A 565 -3.64 5.56 15.35
C ASN A 565 -2.68 4.44 14.93
N SER A 566 -2.75 4.03 13.67
CA SER A 566 -1.85 3.04 13.06
C SER A 566 -0.66 3.69 12.32
N GLY A 567 -0.42 4.99 12.53
CA GLY A 567 0.72 5.71 11.97
C GLY A 567 0.59 6.09 10.49
N VAL A 568 -0.65 6.17 9.97
CA VAL A 568 -0.91 6.67 8.60
C VAL A 568 -1.02 8.19 8.64
N ASN A 569 -0.40 8.88 7.70
CA ASN A 569 -0.63 10.30 7.44
C ASN A 569 -1.75 10.47 6.41
N LEU A 570 -2.64 11.43 6.64
CA LEU A 570 -3.82 11.66 5.81
C LEU A 570 -3.93 13.09 5.27
N SER A 571 -3.40 14.09 5.98
CA SER A 571 -3.39 15.48 5.54
C SER A 571 -2.14 15.79 4.71
N LEU A 572 -2.32 16.57 3.66
CA LEU A 572 -1.22 17.10 2.84
C LEU A 572 -0.52 18.30 3.51
N CYS A 573 -1.12 18.86 4.56
CA CYS A 573 -0.58 20.00 5.30
C CYS A 573 0.34 19.56 6.43
N ASN A 574 1.56 20.10 6.46
CA ASN A 574 2.53 19.90 7.53
C ASN A 574 2.80 21.21 8.27
N TYR A 575 2.94 21.15 9.60
CA TYR A 575 3.16 22.33 10.43
C TYR A 575 4.40 22.17 11.30
N THR A 576 5.13 23.28 11.49
CA THR A 576 6.37 23.31 12.29
C THR A 576 6.11 23.11 13.77
N ASP A 577 5.00 23.65 14.27
CA ASP A 577 4.58 23.57 15.68
C ASP A 577 3.81 22.27 16.04
N VAL A 578 3.45 21.46 15.02
CA VAL A 578 2.77 20.16 15.20
C VAL A 578 3.41 19.07 14.32
N PRO A 579 4.67 18.73 14.55
CA PRO A 579 5.33 17.65 13.80
C PRO A 579 4.62 16.30 14.01
N GLU A 580 4.92 15.30 13.18
CA GLU A 580 4.30 13.97 13.24
C GLU A 580 4.37 13.30 14.63
N THR A 581 5.41 13.60 15.40
CA THR A 581 5.59 13.10 16.77
C THR A 581 4.78 13.85 17.82
N HIS A 582 4.16 14.96 17.45
CA HIS A 582 3.38 15.77 18.42
C HIS A 582 2.07 15.05 18.79
N SER A 583 1.69 15.05 20.07
CA SER A 583 0.51 14.35 20.58
C SER A 583 -0.81 14.78 19.94
N LEU A 584 -0.90 16.02 19.47
CA LEU A 584 -2.08 16.60 18.82
C LEU A 584 -2.08 16.45 17.29
N ASN A 585 -1.01 15.91 16.68
CA ASN A 585 -0.87 15.82 15.24
C ASN A 585 -2.07 15.12 14.58
N LYS A 586 -2.55 14.02 15.15
CA LYS A 586 -3.70 13.26 14.62
C LYS A 586 -4.97 14.09 14.54
N SER A 587 -5.26 14.84 15.59
CA SER A 587 -6.45 15.70 15.64
C SER A 587 -6.33 16.90 14.72
N VAL A 588 -5.13 17.46 14.57
CA VAL A 588 -4.84 18.53 13.61
C VAL A 588 -5.03 18.04 12.18
N GLN A 589 -4.58 16.82 11.83
CA GLN A 589 -4.81 16.26 10.50
C GLN A 589 -6.32 16.13 10.20
N ILE A 590 -7.12 15.59 11.12
CA ILE A 590 -8.59 15.53 10.94
C ILE A 590 -9.19 16.93 10.83
N SER A 591 -8.74 17.87 11.67
CA SER A 591 -9.19 19.26 11.57
C SER A 591 -8.95 19.87 10.20
N ASN A 592 -7.81 19.60 9.58
CA ASN A 592 -7.50 20.05 8.22
C ASN A 592 -8.44 19.40 7.19
N LEU A 593 -8.60 18.08 7.22
CA LEU A 593 -9.46 17.34 6.27
C LEU A 593 -10.90 17.86 6.25
N TYR A 594 -11.39 18.28 7.40
CA TYR A 594 -12.77 18.79 7.55
C TYR A 594 -12.84 20.33 7.62
N GLY A 595 -11.71 21.04 7.52
CA GLY A 595 -11.66 22.49 7.58
C GLY A 595 -12.23 23.06 8.88
N LEU A 596 -12.06 22.36 10.02
CA LEU A 596 -12.72 22.74 11.28
C LEU A 596 -12.27 24.11 11.77
N ILE A 597 -10.99 24.40 11.67
CA ILE A 597 -10.40 25.70 11.97
C ILE A 597 -9.21 25.96 11.05
N ALA A 598 -9.04 27.20 10.60
CA ALA A 598 -7.90 27.59 9.76
C ALA A 598 -6.58 27.53 10.57
N PRO A 599 -5.47 27.09 9.98
CA PRO A 599 -4.15 27.25 10.61
C PRO A 599 -3.80 28.74 10.74
N LYS A 600 -2.79 29.04 11.55
CA LYS A 600 -2.24 30.41 11.64
C LYS A 600 -1.58 30.81 10.31
N GLU A 601 -0.84 29.88 9.72
CA GLU A 601 -0.19 30.02 8.44
C GLU A 601 -0.28 28.71 7.67
N TYR A 602 -0.81 28.76 6.44
CA TYR A 602 -0.83 27.58 5.57
C TYR A 602 0.59 27.24 5.09
N PRO A 603 0.91 25.96 4.89
CA PRO A 603 2.16 25.59 4.23
C PRO A 603 2.24 26.26 2.85
N HIS A 604 3.34 26.92 2.57
CA HIS A 604 3.60 27.41 1.22
C HIS A 604 3.84 26.22 0.30
N THR A 605 3.10 26.14 -0.78
CA THR A 605 3.41 25.17 -1.84
C THR A 605 4.62 25.71 -2.60
N ALA A 606 5.77 25.06 -2.43
CA ALA A 606 6.93 25.38 -3.24
C ALA A 606 6.57 25.21 -4.72
N SER A 607 6.84 26.24 -5.51
CA SER A 607 6.75 26.14 -6.96
C SER A 607 7.68 24.99 -7.41
N PHE A 608 7.07 23.94 -7.92
CA PHE A 608 7.78 22.75 -8.37
C PHE A 608 8.58 23.10 -9.63
N ASN A 609 9.86 23.38 -9.48
CA ASN A 609 10.73 23.66 -10.60
C ASN A 609 11.17 22.37 -11.27
N LEU A 610 10.53 22.04 -12.40
CA LEU A 610 10.80 20.82 -13.18
C LEU A 610 12.27 20.72 -13.63
N SER A 611 12.97 21.86 -13.77
CA SER A 611 14.39 21.89 -14.16
C SER A 611 15.31 21.33 -13.08
N LEU A 612 14.95 21.44 -11.79
CA LEU A 612 15.71 20.85 -10.68
C LEU A 612 15.59 19.32 -10.62
N LEU A 613 14.62 18.75 -11.32
CA LEU A 613 14.43 17.29 -11.40
C LEU A 613 15.44 16.59 -12.30
N LEU A 614 16.02 17.31 -13.24
CA LEU A 614 16.94 16.73 -14.24
C LEU A 614 18.40 16.84 -13.81
N ASP A 615 18.71 17.75 -12.87
CA ASP A 615 20.09 18.11 -12.52
C ASP A 615 20.55 17.61 -11.14
N ASP A 616 19.65 17.06 -10.29
CA ASP A 616 20.03 16.61 -8.93
C ASP A 616 19.85 15.10 -8.76
N PRO A 617 20.97 14.34 -8.60
CA PRO A 617 20.92 12.91 -8.32
C PRO A 617 20.39 12.57 -6.92
N VAL A 618 20.08 13.53 -6.06
CA VAL A 618 19.60 13.33 -4.69
C VAL A 618 18.14 13.76 -4.57
N TRP A 619 17.26 12.95 -5.12
CA TRP A 619 15.81 13.14 -5.10
C TRP A 619 15.18 13.28 -3.70
N GLU A 620 15.86 12.84 -2.66
CA GLU A 620 15.35 12.97 -1.28
C GLU A 620 15.29 14.41 -0.78
N MET A 621 16.04 15.32 -1.37
CA MET A 621 16.16 16.67 -0.83
C MET A 621 15.40 17.77 -1.57
N ALA A 622 14.91 17.52 -2.77
CA ALA A 622 14.37 18.59 -3.61
C ALA A 622 12.88 18.93 -3.39
N ILE A 623 12.09 18.16 -2.64
CA ILE A 623 10.65 18.39 -2.59
C ILE A 623 10.13 19.02 -1.29
N ILE A 624 10.78 18.87 -0.16
CA ILE A 624 10.36 19.58 1.05
C ILE A 624 11.60 19.96 1.85
N LYS A 625 12.30 21.01 1.45
CA LYS A 625 13.12 21.76 2.40
C LYS A 625 12.17 22.35 3.44
N GLY A 626 12.62 22.48 4.68
CA GLY A 626 11.83 22.89 5.83
C GLY A 626 11.04 24.21 5.71
N ASP A 627 11.12 24.86 4.57
CA ASP A 627 10.46 26.13 4.26
C ASP A 627 8.99 25.95 3.77
N ASP A 628 8.55 24.71 3.50
CA ASP A 628 7.18 24.42 3.02
C ASP A 628 6.21 24.09 4.15
N LYS A 629 6.61 24.25 5.40
CA LYS A 629 5.78 23.99 6.56
C LYS A 629 5.10 25.26 7.02
N GLY A 630 3.77 25.19 7.18
CA GLY A 630 3.02 26.26 7.84
C GLY A 630 3.18 26.26 9.36
N GLU A 631 2.42 27.10 10.02
CA GLU A 631 2.24 27.13 11.47
C GLU A 631 0.76 26.95 11.80
N PHE A 632 0.42 25.95 12.58
CA PHE A 632 -0.97 25.72 12.99
C PHE A 632 -1.43 26.73 14.05
N GLY A 633 -0.53 27.18 14.91
CA GLY A 633 -0.82 28.03 16.07
C GLY A 633 -1.36 27.22 17.24
N VAL A 634 -0.83 26.01 17.45
CA VAL A 634 -1.33 25.02 18.43
C VAL A 634 -1.42 25.56 19.86
N ASN A 635 -0.56 26.49 20.23
CA ASN A 635 -0.49 27.10 21.57
C ASN A 635 -1.26 28.44 21.68
N GLU A 636 -1.84 28.95 20.61
CA GLU A 636 -2.66 30.16 20.66
C GLU A 636 -3.93 29.92 21.48
N ILE A 637 -4.31 30.90 22.30
CA ILE A 637 -5.54 30.83 23.08
C ILE A 637 -6.72 31.07 22.15
N ILE A 638 -7.73 30.20 22.23
CA ILE A 638 -8.89 30.25 21.35
C ILE A 638 -10.06 31.04 21.97
N SER A 639 -10.84 31.69 21.10
CA SER A 639 -12.03 32.43 21.52
C SER A 639 -13.30 31.58 21.47
N THR A 640 -14.38 32.07 22.09
CA THR A 640 -15.71 31.47 22.02
C THR A 640 -16.27 31.50 20.59
N VAL A 641 -15.96 32.51 19.80
CA VAL A 641 -16.41 32.63 18.40
C VAL A 641 -15.73 31.55 17.54
N ASP A 642 -14.43 31.36 17.69
CA ASP A 642 -13.70 30.30 16.97
C ASP A 642 -14.24 28.92 17.31
N VAL A 643 -14.51 28.65 18.61
CA VAL A 643 -15.11 27.37 19.03
C VAL A 643 -16.52 27.20 18.46
N ARG A 644 -17.32 28.26 18.40
CA ARG A 644 -18.66 28.21 17.77
C ARG A 644 -18.56 27.79 16.31
N GLU A 645 -17.70 28.42 15.54
CA GLU A 645 -17.50 28.11 14.14
C GLU A 645 -16.99 26.68 13.96
N MET A 646 -16.02 26.27 14.75
CA MET A 646 -15.49 24.90 14.74
C MET A 646 -16.60 23.86 15.02
N LEU A 647 -17.47 24.10 16.00
CA LEU A 647 -18.59 23.20 16.31
C LEU A 647 -19.62 23.15 15.17
N LEU A 648 -19.92 24.27 14.52
CA LEU A 648 -20.83 24.29 13.39
C LEU A 648 -20.29 23.48 12.21
N LYS A 649 -19.00 23.63 11.88
CA LYS A 649 -18.32 22.86 10.85
C LYS A 649 -18.23 21.36 11.22
N ALA A 650 -17.96 21.06 12.47
CA ALA A 650 -17.95 19.68 12.96
C ALA A 650 -19.33 18.99 12.85
N GLN A 651 -20.41 19.69 13.19
CA GLN A 651 -21.77 19.18 13.02
C GLN A 651 -22.14 19.01 11.53
N GLU A 652 -21.65 19.90 10.65
CA GLU A 652 -21.81 19.78 9.20
C GLU A 652 -21.06 18.55 8.66
N ALA A 653 -19.81 18.37 9.06
CA ALA A 653 -19.00 17.20 8.73
C ALA A 653 -19.70 15.90 9.10
N LEU A 654 -20.35 15.86 10.28
CA LEU A 654 -21.14 14.71 10.75
C LEU A 654 -22.54 14.63 10.14
N LYS A 655 -22.93 15.57 9.27
CA LYS A 655 -24.26 15.66 8.64
C LYS A 655 -25.41 15.70 9.64
N ILE A 656 -25.19 16.35 10.81
CA ILE A 656 -26.22 16.51 11.83
C ILE A 656 -27.33 17.42 11.30
N LYS A 657 -28.53 16.86 11.14
CA LYS A 657 -29.68 17.57 10.53
C LYS A 657 -30.13 18.80 11.31
N LYS A 658 -30.16 18.72 12.64
CA LYS A 658 -30.49 19.82 13.52
C LYS A 658 -29.25 20.28 14.25
N LYS A 659 -28.60 21.33 13.71
CA LYS A 659 -27.41 21.91 14.33
C LYS A 659 -27.80 22.54 15.68
N ASN A 660 -27.09 22.16 16.73
CA ASN A 660 -27.22 22.73 18.06
C ASN A 660 -26.11 23.76 18.26
N THR A 661 -26.48 25.03 18.37
CA THR A 661 -25.52 26.08 18.75
C THR A 661 -25.60 26.25 20.26
N PRO A 662 -24.53 25.87 21.01
CA PRO A 662 -24.53 26.02 22.48
C PRO A 662 -24.65 27.50 22.88
N SER A 663 -25.31 27.73 24.02
CA SER A 663 -25.46 29.09 24.53
C SER A 663 -24.15 29.68 25.06
N GLY A 664 -24.02 31.04 24.96
CA GLY A 664 -22.88 31.78 25.51
C GLY A 664 -21.65 31.84 24.63
N LEU A 665 -21.74 31.44 23.34
CA LEU A 665 -20.68 31.56 22.37
C LEU A 665 -20.82 32.77 21.42
N ASP A 666 -21.81 33.63 21.66
CA ASP A 666 -22.13 34.76 20.76
C ASP A 666 -21.24 36.01 21.02
N LYS A 667 -20.61 36.08 22.17
CA LYS A 667 -19.70 37.20 22.53
C LYS A 667 -18.26 36.74 22.40
N ASP A 668 -17.44 37.53 21.71
CA ASP A 668 -16.01 37.22 21.60
C ASP A 668 -15.28 37.40 22.91
N ARG A 669 -14.79 36.31 23.46
CA ARG A 669 -14.02 36.23 24.72
C ARG A 669 -13.27 34.91 24.80
N LEU A 670 -12.33 34.81 25.71
CA LEU A 670 -11.63 33.56 25.95
C LEU A 670 -12.60 32.51 26.51
N ILE A 671 -12.45 31.26 26.04
CA ILE A 671 -13.20 30.13 26.57
C ILE A 671 -12.38 29.38 27.61
N SER A 672 -13.03 28.95 28.70
CA SER A 672 -12.40 28.11 29.72
C SER A 672 -12.63 26.61 29.45
N ARG A 673 -11.76 25.74 30.02
CA ARG A 673 -11.87 24.28 29.88
C ARG A 673 -13.23 23.73 30.32
N GLY A 674 -13.74 24.21 31.44
CA GLY A 674 -15.05 23.80 31.95
C GLY A 674 -16.20 24.23 31.06
N GLU A 675 -16.11 25.39 30.44
CA GLU A 675 -17.09 25.88 29.49
C GLU A 675 -17.02 25.11 28.17
N LEU A 676 -15.81 24.85 27.67
CA LEU A 676 -15.63 24.00 26.47
C LEU A 676 -16.26 22.61 26.67
N ALA A 677 -16.02 21.97 27.81
CA ALA A 677 -16.65 20.66 28.10
C ALA A 677 -18.19 20.72 28.07
N ARG A 678 -18.79 21.80 28.63
CA ARG A 678 -20.24 22.01 28.57
C ARG A 678 -20.74 22.15 27.16
N VAL A 679 -20.14 23.03 26.36
CA VAL A 679 -20.60 23.30 24.98
C VAL A 679 -20.42 22.09 24.06
N ILE A 680 -19.40 21.25 24.28
CA ILE A 680 -19.24 19.98 23.57
C ILE A 680 -20.41 19.03 23.83
N CYS A 681 -20.82 18.85 25.09
CA CYS A 681 -21.97 18.01 25.45
C CYS A 681 -23.30 18.56 24.90
N GLU A 682 -23.43 19.88 24.76
CA GLU A 682 -24.60 20.53 24.19
C GLU A 682 -24.60 20.38 22.65
N ALA A 683 -23.43 20.51 22.01
CA ALA A 683 -23.28 20.36 20.54
C ALA A 683 -23.47 18.91 20.09
N PHE A 684 -23.08 17.95 20.89
CA PHE A 684 -23.13 16.51 20.59
C PHE A 684 -23.85 15.72 21.69
N PRO A 685 -25.20 15.84 21.79
CA PRO A 685 -25.97 15.18 22.87
C PRO A 685 -25.83 13.65 22.88
N ALA A 686 -25.53 13.03 21.73
CA ALA A 686 -25.31 11.58 21.59
C ALA A 686 -24.20 11.06 22.52
N LEU A 687 -23.21 11.88 22.86
CA LEU A 687 -22.11 11.51 23.75
C LEU A 687 -22.60 11.07 25.14
N LYS A 688 -23.71 11.62 25.63
CA LYS A 688 -24.31 11.25 26.91
C LYS A 688 -24.86 9.82 26.96
N ASN A 689 -25.18 9.27 25.78
CA ASN A 689 -25.79 7.95 25.66
C ASN A 689 -24.75 6.85 25.39
N ILE A 690 -23.47 7.21 25.22
CA ILE A 690 -22.39 6.23 24.98
C ILE A 690 -22.10 5.51 26.31
N PRO A 691 -22.22 4.17 26.34
CA PRO A 691 -21.93 3.41 27.54
C PRO A 691 -20.46 3.58 27.95
N HIS A 692 -20.24 3.94 29.20
CA HIS A 692 -18.90 3.95 29.78
C HIS A 692 -18.82 2.96 30.96
N ARG A 693 -17.64 2.40 31.19
CA ARG A 693 -17.41 1.39 32.21
C ARG A 693 -17.60 2.04 33.61
N LYS A 694 -18.67 1.68 34.32
CA LYS A 694 -18.87 2.13 35.71
C LYS A 694 -17.64 1.76 36.53
N GLY A 695 -17.04 2.75 37.23
CA GLY A 695 -15.86 2.55 38.07
C GLY A 695 -14.51 2.64 37.33
N SER A 696 -14.46 3.02 36.02
CA SER A 696 -13.20 3.36 35.38
C SER A 696 -12.54 4.55 36.08
N LYS A 697 -11.23 4.43 36.35
CA LYS A 697 -10.44 5.51 36.96
C LYS A 697 -10.41 6.71 36.03
N LEU A 698 -10.80 7.87 36.52
CA LEU A 698 -10.67 9.12 35.75
C LEU A 698 -9.20 9.48 35.57
N PRO A 699 -8.83 10.09 34.40
CA PRO A 699 -7.46 10.47 34.12
C PRO A 699 -6.92 11.58 35.05
N PHE A 700 -7.80 12.35 35.68
CA PHE A 700 -7.49 13.45 36.57
C PHE A 700 -8.57 13.59 37.66
N LYS A 701 -8.31 14.38 38.72
CA LYS A 701 -9.31 14.71 39.75
C LYS A 701 -10.25 15.80 39.21
N ILE A 702 -11.54 15.64 39.52
CA ILE A 702 -12.63 16.56 39.17
C ILE A 702 -13.23 17.15 40.43
N GLU A 703 -13.15 18.47 40.60
CA GLU A 703 -13.84 19.19 41.66
C GLU A 703 -15.32 19.38 41.28
N LYS A 704 -16.20 19.27 42.28
CA LYS A 704 -17.65 19.45 42.09
C LYS A 704 -17.96 20.91 41.80
N ASN A 705 -18.55 21.20 40.67
CA ASN A 705 -19.13 22.49 40.29
C ASN A 705 -20.23 22.29 39.24
N ARG A 706 -20.84 23.38 38.75
CA ARG A 706 -21.92 23.33 37.74
C ARG A 706 -21.56 22.62 36.41
N ASN A 707 -20.27 22.53 36.07
CA ASN A 707 -19.77 21.87 34.88
C ASN A 707 -19.19 20.48 35.14
N SER A 708 -19.31 19.93 36.35
CA SER A 708 -18.69 18.65 36.71
C SER A 708 -19.28 17.46 35.97
N GLU A 709 -20.58 17.47 35.65
CA GLU A 709 -21.23 16.40 34.88
C GLU A 709 -20.69 16.31 33.44
N PRO A 710 -20.68 17.40 32.62
CA PRO A 710 -20.06 17.37 31.29
C PRO A 710 -18.60 16.91 31.30
N VAL A 711 -17.79 17.44 32.24
CA VAL A 711 -16.38 17.07 32.38
C VAL A 711 -16.22 15.59 32.72
N THR A 712 -17.04 15.06 33.64
CA THR A 712 -17.01 13.65 34.03
C THR A 712 -17.37 12.74 32.85
N THR A 713 -18.42 13.08 32.14
CA THR A 713 -18.85 12.35 30.92
C THR A 713 -17.74 12.29 29.89
N LEU A 714 -17.20 13.43 29.49
CA LEU A 714 -16.15 13.51 28.46
C LEU A 714 -14.83 12.87 28.90
N ALA A 715 -14.50 12.92 30.20
CA ALA A 715 -13.32 12.27 30.77
C ALA A 715 -13.44 10.74 30.70
N HIS A 716 -14.60 10.17 31.05
CA HIS A 716 -14.87 8.73 30.92
C HIS A 716 -14.82 8.25 29.45
N LEU A 717 -15.22 9.08 28.53
CA LEU A 717 -15.17 8.82 27.10
C LEU A 717 -13.76 9.04 26.47
N GLY A 718 -12.79 9.53 27.25
CA GLY A 718 -11.44 9.83 26.78
C GLY A 718 -11.32 11.08 25.91
N VAL A 719 -12.39 11.88 25.81
CA VAL A 719 -12.41 13.13 25.03
C VAL A 719 -11.47 14.17 25.62
N LEU A 720 -11.31 14.17 26.94
CA LEU A 720 -10.44 15.11 27.69
C LEU A 720 -9.05 14.54 27.98
N ASN A 721 -8.61 13.52 27.27
CA ASN A 721 -7.30 12.88 27.50
C ASN A 721 -6.10 13.82 27.30
N VAL A 722 -6.28 14.92 26.55
CA VAL A 722 -5.27 15.98 26.42
C VAL A 722 -4.81 16.53 27.78
N TYR A 723 -5.66 16.47 28.81
CA TYR A 723 -5.35 16.93 30.16
C TYR A 723 -4.93 15.81 31.13
N ALA A 724 -4.81 14.58 30.69
CA ALA A 724 -4.54 13.42 31.55
C ALA A 724 -3.23 13.53 32.35
N HIS A 725 -2.27 14.29 31.88
CA HIS A 725 -0.96 14.50 32.50
C HIS A 725 -0.98 15.52 33.66
N GLU A 726 -2.07 16.31 33.82
CA GLU A 726 -2.10 17.40 34.81
C GLU A 726 -2.52 16.99 36.23
N GLY A 727 -3.05 15.79 36.41
CA GLY A 727 -3.51 15.29 37.70
C GLY A 727 -4.83 15.90 38.21
N ASN A 728 -5.13 17.18 37.95
CA ASN A 728 -6.37 17.88 38.27
C ASN A 728 -6.95 18.54 37.03
N PHE A 729 -8.29 18.62 36.95
CA PHE A 729 -8.98 19.37 35.92
C PHE A 729 -9.19 20.82 36.36
N TYR A 730 -8.49 21.75 35.72
CA TYR A 730 -8.56 23.18 36.08
C TYR A 730 -9.62 23.88 35.23
N TYR A 731 -10.85 23.95 35.73
CA TYR A 731 -12.03 24.48 35.04
C TYR A 731 -11.86 25.87 34.41
N GLY A 732 -11.20 26.78 35.14
CA GLY A 732 -11.07 28.20 34.78
C GLY A 732 -9.92 28.49 33.81
N ARG A 733 -9.04 27.51 33.47
CA ARG A 733 -7.94 27.76 32.56
C ARG A 733 -8.44 28.04 31.13
N PRO A 734 -7.89 29.03 30.46
CA PRO A 734 -8.13 29.22 29.03
C PRO A 734 -7.71 27.99 28.23
N VAL A 735 -8.36 27.77 27.08
CA VAL A 735 -8.12 26.64 26.18
C VAL A 735 -7.24 27.10 25.03
N THR A 736 -6.25 26.31 24.67
CA THR A 736 -5.47 26.53 23.46
C THR A 736 -6.20 25.99 22.23
N LYS A 737 -5.83 26.47 21.05
CA LYS A 737 -6.36 26.04 19.76
C LYS A 737 -6.16 24.53 19.56
N GLY A 738 -4.97 24.03 19.89
CA GLY A 738 -4.68 22.60 19.79
C GLY A 738 -5.50 21.75 20.75
N GLU A 739 -5.69 22.18 22.01
CA GLU A 739 -6.55 21.50 22.98
C GLU A 739 -8.02 21.45 22.50
N ALA A 740 -8.54 22.59 22.00
CA ALA A 740 -9.91 22.64 21.49
C ALA A 740 -10.11 21.70 20.29
N VAL A 741 -9.16 21.70 19.35
CA VAL A 741 -9.18 20.80 18.19
C VAL A 741 -9.19 19.33 18.63
N ASP A 742 -8.32 18.93 19.54
CA ASP A 742 -8.27 17.53 20.02
C ASP A 742 -9.58 17.10 20.66
N ILE A 743 -10.16 17.96 21.51
CA ILE A 743 -11.43 17.69 22.20
C ILE A 743 -12.59 17.60 21.20
N VAL A 744 -12.70 18.53 20.24
CA VAL A 744 -13.75 18.53 19.22
C VAL A 744 -13.63 17.30 18.32
N VAL A 745 -12.43 16.99 17.83
CA VAL A 745 -12.19 15.84 16.95
C VAL A 745 -12.54 14.53 17.65
N ARG A 746 -12.09 14.31 18.91
CA ARG A 746 -12.44 13.10 19.67
C ARG A 746 -13.94 12.98 19.91
N ALA A 747 -14.59 14.10 20.21
CA ALA A 747 -16.06 14.13 20.35
C ALA A 747 -16.74 13.75 19.02
N CYS A 748 -16.27 14.27 17.89
CA CYS A 748 -16.80 13.93 16.56
C CYS A 748 -16.60 12.46 16.20
N VAL A 749 -15.42 11.87 16.43
CA VAL A 749 -15.15 10.45 16.20
C VAL A 749 -16.12 9.55 16.94
N LEU A 750 -16.44 9.92 18.20
CA LEU A 750 -17.41 9.17 19.02
C LEU A 750 -18.86 9.41 18.59
N ALA A 751 -19.19 10.64 18.17
CA ALA A 751 -20.54 11.01 17.74
C ALA A 751 -20.85 10.64 16.28
N ALA A 752 -19.85 10.18 15.53
CA ALA A 752 -20.00 9.74 14.14
C ALA A 752 -20.80 8.42 14.08
N GLU A 753 -22.11 8.51 13.88
CA GLU A 753 -23.01 7.35 13.79
C GLU A 753 -23.05 6.76 12.37
#